data_acba9f1510f796f9cca473a47b609dd1
#
_entry.id   acba9f1510f796f9cca473a47b609dd1
#
_cell.length_a   1.000
_cell.length_b   1.000
_cell.length_c   1.000
_cell.angle_alpha   90.00
_cell.angle_beta   90.00
_cell.angle_gamma   90.00
#
_symmetry.space_group_name_H-M   'P 1'
#
loop_
_entity.id
_entity.type
_entity.pdbx_description
1 polymer ?
#
loop_
_entity_poly.entity_id
_entity_poly.type
_entity_poly.pdbx_seq_one_letter_code
_entity_poly.pdbx_strand_id
1 'polypeptide(L)'
;MSHQMSHHMNRLRLFPTLRTIMFATVMGVALFSSTLPDAKPTKEERAAAKLAAEIEADAKAAAKTDAQALSLTNAKTISVLAPPAKPEADISAFVAPLDETKGTASGNGPRQIALNFKQMGYIEPIKLRGLEGSASMPFSIRADEIVTSAKLKFEYTYSPSLLPELSHLQVFVNEEVVAVIPLPRDKNLQNKREIEIDPRLFTDYNKLRFALIGHYTYKCEDPTHSSLWLNISHTGKLELSFAPLAQTNDLKYLPVPFFDKRDNSALRLPFVFASQPSFGSLKAAGIVASWFGGLASYRGSHFPVSINDLPPGNAVLVLQGNERIGALGAENGASVSMITHPSNPNAKLLIISGKNEAELLRAARAVTLDQSTLRGERINITQDNEPPPRKPYDAPSWVPTDKPVPFGTLAKSNELQVKGLYPDLVRVNFRVSPDLFTWRSPGVPMELKYRFTRLPFAKSATLNVSVNRNFVQALSLAEPNKKLTASDLLKLPVLDNNLSLRQDVLFVPPYQVGERNQLQLHYYFELIKEGECRDTIPDNLEAAIDPDSTLDFSSFPHYAALPNLAFFANIGFPYTRMADLSETAVILPDRPDVHEISSYLMLMGRMGEATGYPVLRHQVVTAAQKETVSNYDLIIIGSGQNQSLMDTWADKWPMVQSKGERRVRQPDVFRRPLFRWEETDVQTAPRPNGVINLRGGSNITALMSIESPLSSKRTAVFLYADKAADLDKIGATMRNTELVPQVQGDFVVFEDTSASYALVGDTYYVGNLPWNVHLLWFFSNHPIIIGLMVLLISLLLATFAYRVLRRVAAKRLANKR
;
A
#
# COMPACT_ATOMS: atom_id res chain seq x y z
N MET A 1 40.63 -31.92 -8.96
CA MET A 1 40.59 -30.58 -8.32
C MET A 1 40.06 -29.46 -9.23
N SER A 2 40.20 -29.53 -10.56
CA SER A 2 39.75 -28.47 -11.50
C SER A 2 38.19 -28.41 -11.71
N HIS A 3 37.49 -29.53 -11.56
CA HIS A 3 36.03 -29.60 -11.79
C HIS A 3 35.18 -29.07 -10.59
N GLN A 4 35.70 -29.06 -9.38
CA GLN A 4 35.01 -28.51 -8.21
C GLN A 4 35.16 -26.97 -8.08
N MET A 5 36.21 -26.38 -8.60
CA MET A 5 36.39 -24.92 -8.62
C MET A 5 35.50 -24.19 -9.63
N SER A 6 35.15 -24.86 -10.76
CA SER A 6 34.25 -24.29 -11.77
C SER A 6 32.79 -24.19 -11.26
N HIS A 7 32.34 -25.09 -10.40
CA HIS A 7 30.96 -25.07 -9.86
C HIS A 7 30.77 -24.05 -8.73
N HIS A 8 31.83 -23.65 -8.02
CA HIS A 8 31.75 -22.61 -6.99
C HIS A 8 31.80 -21.18 -7.56
N MET A 9 32.46 -20.98 -8.70
CA MET A 9 32.52 -19.66 -9.36
C MET A 9 31.21 -19.26 -10.05
N ASN A 10 30.36 -20.20 -10.45
CA ASN A 10 29.07 -19.89 -11.06
C ASN A 10 27.98 -19.49 -10.04
N ARG A 11 28.23 -19.64 -8.74
CA ARG A 11 27.30 -19.16 -7.70
C ARG A 11 27.62 -17.75 -7.16
N LEU A 12 28.74 -17.18 -7.52
CA LEU A 12 29.16 -15.82 -7.17
C LEU A 12 28.93 -14.88 -8.37
N ARG A 13 27.67 -14.57 -8.68
CA ARG A 13 27.31 -13.34 -9.41
C ARG A 13 27.52 -12.16 -8.46
N LEU A 14 28.77 -11.90 -8.08
CA LEU A 14 29.19 -10.75 -7.30
C LEU A 14 29.58 -9.61 -8.25
N PHE A 15 28.90 -8.52 -8.09
CA PHE A 15 29.08 -7.14 -8.56
C PHE A 15 30.33 -6.84 -9.43
N PRO A 16 30.19 -5.98 -10.48
CA PRO A 16 31.28 -5.59 -11.38
C PRO A 16 32.46 -4.93 -10.64
N THR A 17 32.25 -4.32 -9.50
CA THR A 17 33.29 -3.65 -8.70
C THR A 17 34.29 -4.60 -8.03
N LEU A 18 33.86 -5.82 -7.62
CA LEU A 18 34.79 -6.80 -7.04
C LEU A 18 35.68 -7.45 -8.09
N ARG A 19 35.20 -7.54 -9.34
CA ARG A 19 36.01 -8.00 -10.48
C ARG A 19 37.15 -7.03 -10.80
N THR A 20 36.89 -5.72 -10.71
CA THR A 20 37.89 -4.68 -10.98
C THR A 20 38.95 -4.61 -9.88
N ILE A 21 38.59 -4.82 -8.63
CA ILE A 21 39.53 -4.83 -7.50
C ILE A 21 40.42 -6.10 -7.53
N MET A 22 39.83 -7.24 -7.88
CA MET A 22 40.59 -8.48 -8.03
C MET A 22 41.56 -8.43 -9.24
N PHE A 23 41.20 -7.71 -10.30
CA PHE A 23 42.05 -7.48 -11.47
C PHE A 23 43.23 -6.55 -11.14
N ALA A 24 43.01 -5.50 -10.33
CA ALA A 24 44.06 -4.57 -9.89
C ALA A 24 45.06 -5.23 -8.93
N THR A 25 44.63 -6.17 -8.08
CA THR A 25 45.50 -6.91 -7.17
C THR A 25 46.38 -7.95 -7.92
N VAL A 26 45.86 -8.62 -8.92
CA VAL A 26 46.59 -9.57 -9.75
C VAL A 26 47.61 -8.85 -10.66
N MET A 27 47.23 -7.67 -11.19
CA MET A 27 48.15 -6.85 -11.99
C MET A 27 49.28 -6.19 -11.15
N GLY A 28 48.97 -5.83 -9.87
CA GLY A 28 49.97 -5.30 -8.94
C GLY A 28 51.07 -6.35 -8.56
N VAL A 29 50.71 -7.61 -8.48
CA VAL A 29 51.63 -8.71 -8.21
C VAL A 29 52.48 -9.04 -9.45
N ALA A 30 51.94 -8.91 -10.65
CA ALA A 30 52.68 -9.14 -11.91
C ALA A 30 53.69 -8.04 -12.24
N LEU A 31 53.46 -6.79 -11.77
CA LEU A 31 54.39 -5.67 -11.98
C LEU A 31 55.57 -5.66 -10.98
N PHE A 32 55.49 -6.39 -9.86
CA PHE A 32 56.60 -6.49 -8.88
C PHE A 32 57.59 -7.65 -9.16
N SER A 33 57.24 -8.57 -10.06
CA SER A 33 58.10 -9.70 -10.42
C SER A 33 59.07 -9.44 -11.60
N SER A 34 59.06 -8.24 -12.21
CA SER A 34 59.85 -7.92 -13.41
C SER A 34 61.25 -7.32 -13.14
N THR A 35 61.78 -7.39 -11.92
CA THR A 35 63.11 -6.80 -11.57
C THR A 35 64.10 -7.78 -10.93
N LEU A 36 64.09 -9.05 -11.29
CA LEU A 36 65.13 -9.98 -10.93
C LEU A 36 65.57 -10.79 -12.16
N PRO A 37 66.84 -10.88 -12.48
CA PRO A 37 67.31 -11.60 -13.66
C PRO A 37 67.44 -13.12 -13.43
N ASP A 38 67.05 -13.90 -14.46
CA ASP A 38 67.39 -15.33 -14.68
C ASP A 38 66.91 -16.35 -13.62
N ALA A 39 65.59 -16.61 -13.60
CA ALA A 39 65.07 -17.92 -13.19
C ALA A 39 64.04 -18.44 -14.22
N LYS A 40 64.24 -19.67 -14.69
CA LYS A 40 63.23 -20.31 -15.62
C LYS A 40 61.92 -20.43 -14.91
N PRO A 41 60.78 -20.03 -15.57
CA PRO A 41 59.48 -20.04 -14.97
C PRO A 41 59.04 -21.43 -14.53
N THR A 42 58.55 -21.53 -13.32
CA THR A 42 58.02 -22.77 -12.71
C THR A 42 56.81 -23.34 -13.47
N LYS A 43 56.53 -24.63 -13.27
CA LYS A 43 55.34 -25.27 -13.88
C LYS A 43 54.02 -24.57 -13.55
N GLU A 44 53.94 -23.96 -12.37
CA GLU A 44 52.74 -23.21 -11.90
C GLU A 44 52.62 -21.84 -12.58
N GLU A 45 53.74 -21.15 -12.86
CA GLU A 45 53.72 -19.87 -13.58
C GLU A 45 53.33 -20.05 -15.06
N ARG A 46 53.73 -21.16 -15.68
CA ARG A 46 53.26 -21.52 -17.03
C ARG A 46 51.78 -21.87 -17.08
N ALA A 47 51.28 -22.51 -16.03
CA ALA A 47 49.85 -22.81 -15.92
C ALA A 47 49.01 -21.54 -15.70
N ALA A 48 49.48 -20.59 -14.88
CA ALA A 48 48.83 -19.30 -14.67
C ALA A 48 48.81 -18.42 -15.93
N ALA A 49 49.95 -18.39 -16.68
CA ALA A 49 50.00 -17.65 -17.95
C ALA A 49 49.08 -18.24 -19.04
N LYS A 50 48.93 -19.58 -19.07
CA LYS A 50 48.03 -20.23 -20.00
C LYS A 50 46.55 -19.95 -19.66
N LEU A 51 46.21 -19.97 -18.39
CA LEU A 51 44.86 -19.63 -17.91
C LEU A 51 44.52 -18.16 -18.17
N ALA A 52 45.48 -17.25 -18.01
CA ALA A 52 45.29 -15.83 -18.31
C ALA A 52 45.03 -15.60 -19.82
N ALA A 53 45.76 -16.34 -20.68
CA ALA A 53 45.55 -16.26 -22.13
C ALA A 53 44.19 -16.84 -22.58
N GLU A 54 43.72 -17.92 -21.94
CA GLU A 54 42.36 -18.46 -22.19
C GLU A 54 41.26 -17.50 -21.77
N ILE A 55 41.39 -16.83 -20.61
CA ILE A 55 40.43 -15.84 -20.12
C ILE A 55 40.40 -14.61 -21.05
N GLU A 56 41.53 -14.17 -21.60
CA GLU A 56 41.59 -13.05 -22.53
C GLU A 56 40.98 -13.41 -23.89
N ALA A 57 41.14 -14.67 -24.34
CA ALA A 57 40.54 -15.17 -25.55
C ALA A 57 38.99 -15.24 -25.43
N ASP A 58 38.47 -15.73 -24.28
CA ASP A 58 37.05 -15.79 -24.02
C ASP A 58 36.41 -14.39 -23.86
N ALA A 59 37.13 -13.45 -23.27
CA ALA A 59 36.67 -12.07 -23.16
C ALA A 59 36.62 -11.38 -24.54
N LYS A 60 37.56 -11.65 -25.44
CA LYS A 60 37.55 -11.16 -26.81
C LYS A 60 36.46 -11.83 -27.69
N ALA A 61 36.16 -13.08 -27.42
CA ALA A 61 35.07 -13.80 -28.08
C ALA A 61 33.68 -13.24 -27.66
N ALA A 62 33.50 -12.99 -26.37
CA ALA A 62 32.30 -12.38 -25.85
C ALA A 62 32.06 -10.95 -26.40
N ALA A 63 33.09 -10.12 -26.44
CA ALA A 63 33.04 -8.76 -27.01
C ALA A 63 32.75 -8.76 -28.52
N LYS A 64 33.16 -9.78 -29.26
CA LYS A 64 32.83 -9.94 -30.68
C LYS A 64 31.35 -10.33 -30.89
N THR A 65 30.80 -11.15 -30.00
CA THR A 65 29.39 -11.58 -30.05
C THR A 65 28.48 -10.42 -29.78
N ASP A 66 28.82 -9.56 -28.79
CA ASP A 66 28.05 -8.36 -28.49
C ASP A 66 28.13 -7.29 -29.60
N ALA A 67 29.30 -7.15 -30.26
CA ALA A 67 29.44 -6.26 -31.40
C ALA A 67 28.69 -6.75 -32.65
N GLN A 68 28.56 -8.07 -32.86
CA GLN A 68 27.74 -8.65 -33.94
C GLN A 68 26.25 -8.53 -33.64
N ALA A 69 25.84 -8.64 -32.38
CA ALA A 69 24.45 -8.39 -31.98
C ALA A 69 24.04 -6.92 -32.22
N LEU A 70 24.93 -5.96 -31.95
CA LEU A 70 24.67 -4.54 -32.22
C LEU A 70 24.66 -4.18 -33.73
N SER A 71 25.41 -4.91 -34.58
CA SER A 71 25.46 -4.64 -36.03
C SER A 71 24.28 -5.22 -36.81
N LEU A 72 23.60 -6.25 -36.27
CA LEU A 72 22.41 -6.84 -36.86
C LEU A 72 21.12 -6.06 -36.56
N THR A 73 21.16 -5.13 -35.61
CA THR A 73 20.01 -4.25 -35.30
C THR A 73 19.93 -3.01 -36.18
N ASN A 74 20.94 -2.68 -36.97
CA ASN A 74 21.00 -1.46 -37.78
C ASN A 74 20.66 -1.62 -39.27
N ALA A 75 20.19 -2.76 -39.74
CA ALA A 75 19.85 -2.97 -41.16
C ALA A 75 18.44 -3.57 -41.31
N LYS A 76 17.40 -2.81 -40.96
CA LYS A 76 16.08 -2.84 -41.62
C LYS A 76 15.22 -1.72 -41.03
N THR A 77 15.20 -0.59 -41.76
CA THR A 77 14.16 0.44 -41.56
C THR A 77 12.86 -0.13 -42.11
N ILE A 78 12.10 -0.82 -41.28
CA ILE A 78 10.68 -1.02 -41.45
C ILE A 78 10.03 -0.03 -40.49
N SER A 79 9.19 0.87 -41.01
CA SER A 79 8.37 1.75 -40.18
C SER A 79 7.45 0.87 -39.35
N VAL A 80 7.90 0.54 -38.14
CA VAL A 80 7.08 -0.07 -37.09
C VAL A 80 6.44 1.10 -36.36
N LEU A 81 5.13 1.19 -36.46
CA LEU A 81 4.33 1.95 -35.49
C LEU A 81 4.96 1.81 -34.10
N ALA A 82 5.13 2.94 -33.42
CA ALA A 82 5.65 2.99 -32.07
C ALA A 82 5.02 1.87 -31.22
N PRO A 83 5.80 1.09 -30.49
CA PRO A 83 5.23 0.11 -29.57
C PRO A 83 4.30 0.88 -28.64
N PRO A 84 3.13 0.33 -28.31
CA PRO A 84 2.26 0.94 -27.31
C PRO A 84 3.11 1.15 -26.06
N ALA A 85 3.03 2.36 -25.50
CA ALA A 85 3.69 2.71 -24.25
C ALA A 85 3.48 1.53 -23.29
N LYS A 86 4.56 1.06 -22.62
CA LYS A 86 4.44 0.07 -21.56
C LYS A 86 3.28 0.52 -20.69
N PRO A 87 2.28 -0.31 -20.42
CA PRO A 87 1.29 0.05 -19.44
C PRO A 87 2.06 0.24 -18.12
N GLU A 88 2.24 1.48 -17.71
CA GLU A 88 2.54 1.77 -16.31
C GLU A 88 1.47 1.05 -15.53
N ALA A 89 1.89 0.18 -14.62
CA ALA A 89 0.99 -0.62 -13.81
C ALA A 89 0.17 0.35 -12.96
N ASP A 90 -1.02 0.64 -13.43
CA ASP A 90 -1.97 1.55 -12.80
C ASP A 90 -2.46 0.93 -11.49
N ILE A 91 -1.77 1.29 -10.39
CA ILE A 91 -2.12 0.89 -9.02
C ILE A 91 -3.43 1.58 -8.59
N SER A 92 -3.89 2.58 -9.35
CA SER A 92 -5.09 3.39 -9.08
C SER A 92 -6.41 2.64 -9.24
N ALA A 93 -6.38 1.42 -9.73
CA ALA A 93 -7.56 0.67 -10.09
C ALA A 93 -8.43 0.20 -8.92
N PHE A 94 -8.09 0.52 -7.68
CA PHE A 94 -8.96 0.20 -6.54
C PHE A 94 -9.98 1.28 -6.20
N VAL A 95 -9.80 2.53 -6.62
CA VAL A 95 -10.80 3.58 -6.46
C VAL A 95 -10.64 4.56 -7.61
N ALA A 96 -11.49 4.48 -8.64
CA ALA A 96 -11.67 5.63 -9.52
C ALA A 96 -12.13 6.81 -8.65
N PRO A 97 -11.57 8.02 -8.82
CA PRO A 97 -12.11 9.18 -8.13
C PRO A 97 -13.57 9.28 -8.51
N LEU A 98 -14.44 9.11 -7.51
CA LEU A 98 -15.84 9.45 -7.65
C LEU A 98 -15.85 10.94 -7.94
N ASP A 99 -16.61 11.34 -8.97
CA ASP A 99 -16.91 12.74 -9.23
C ASP A 99 -17.42 13.35 -7.90
N GLU A 100 -16.54 14.06 -7.19
CA GLU A 100 -16.79 14.61 -5.85
C GLU A 100 -18.01 15.53 -5.82
N THR A 101 -18.45 16.01 -7.00
CA THR A 101 -19.59 16.88 -7.15
C THR A 101 -20.95 16.17 -7.02
N LYS A 102 -20.97 14.82 -7.04
CA LYS A 102 -22.20 14.01 -6.98
C LYS A 102 -22.29 13.04 -5.81
N GLY A 103 -21.34 13.02 -4.90
CA GLY A 103 -21.43 12.32 -3.62
C GLY A 103 -22.40 13.06 -2.70
N THR A 104 -23.70 12.94 -2.97
CA THR A 104 -24.72 13.49 -2.10
C THR A 104 -24.68 12.75 -0.77
N ALA A 105 -24.52 13.51 0.32
CA ALA A 105 -24.75 13.01 1.65
C ALA A 105 -26.09 12.22 1.66
N SER A 106 -26.03 10.98 2.13
CA SER A 106 -27.21 10.13 2.29
C SER A 106 -28.32 10.90 3.04
N GLY A 107 -29.55 10.80 2.58
CA GLY A 107 -30.70 11.44 3.19
C GLY A 107 -31.40 12.54 2.35
N ASN A 108 -30.86 12.89 1.18
CA ASN A 108 -31.36 14.02 0.37
C ASN A 108 -32.26 13.63 -0.82
N GLY A 109 -33.16 12.66 -0.65
CA GLY A 109 -34.09 12.27 -1.72
C GLY A 109 -33.61 11.16 -2.64
N PRO A 110 -34.30 10.90 -3.78
CA PRO A 110 -33.90 9.82 -4.70
C PRO A 110 -32.49 10.01 -5.24
N ARG A 111 -31.69 8.98 -5.17
CA ARG A 111 -30.29 8.95 -5.63
C ARG A 111 -30.14 8.02 -6.83
N GLN A 112 -29.27 8.37 -7.76
CA GLN A 112 -28.88 7.50 -8.87
C GLN A 112 -27.37 7.29 -8.85
N ILE A 113 -26.94 6.05 -9.05
CA ILE A 113 -25.53 5.70 -9.20
C ILE A 113 -25.34 4.82 -10.44
N ALA A 114 -24.15 4.87 -11.02
CA ALA A 114 -23.72 3.97 -12.06
C ALA A 114 -22.45 3.25 -11.59
N LEU A 115 -22.58 2.02 -11.14
CA LEU A 115 -21.46 1.17 -10.74
C LEU A 115 -20.84 0.57 -12.02
N ASN A 116 -19.65 0.98 -12.39
CA ASN A 116 -18.93 0.37 -13.50
C ASN A 116 -18.24 -0.93 -13.04
N PHE A 117 -17.93 -1.83 -13.97
CA PHE A 117 -17.31 -3.12 -13.63
C PHE A 117 -15.90 -2.94 -13.06
N LYS A 118 -15.19 -1.86 -13.43
CA LYS A 118 -13.91 -1.49 -12.84
C LYS A 118 -14.05 -1.23 -11.33
N GLN A 119 -15.08 -0.49 -10.90
CA GLN A 119 -15.38 -0.25 -9.48
C GLN A 119 -15.82 -1.52 -8.74
N MET A 120 -16.39 -2.50 -9.47
CA MET A 120 -16.79 -3.81 -8.94
C MET A 120 -15.63 -4.83 -8.95
N GLY A 121 -14.39 -4.40 -9.23
CA GLY A 121 -13.16 -5.21 -9.11
C GLY A 121 -12.58 -5.73 -10.42
N TYR A 122 -13.16 -5.44 -11.58
CA TYR A 122 -12.66 -5.86 -12.89
C TYR A 122 -11.98 -4.72 -13.65
N ILE A 123 -10.68 -4.58 -13.44
CA ILE A 123 -9.84 -3.56 -14.09
C ILE A 123 -9.62 -3.88 -15.58
N GLU A 124 -9.52 -5.17 -15.90
CA GLU A 124 -9.39 -5.70 -17.25
C GLU A 124 -10.73 -6.25 -17.75
N PRO A 125 -10.90 -6.44 -19.07
CA PRO A 125 -12.05 -7.14 -19.61
C PRO A 125 -12.27 -8.51 -18.95
N ILE A 126 -13.51 -8.83 -18.61
CA ILE A 126 -13.89 -10.10 -18.01
C ILE A 126 -13.74 -11.19 -19.05
N LYS A 127 -12.90 -12.18 -18.80
CA LYS A 127 -12.61 -13.28 -19.72
C LYS A 127 -13.30 -14.55 -19.23
N LEU A 128 -14.40 -14.94 -19.87
CA LEU A 128 -15.07 -16.21 -19.63
C LEU A 128 -14.43 -17.26 -20.53
N ARG A 129 -14.01 -18.38 -19.98
CA ARG A 129 -13.29 -19.46 -20.67
C ARG A 129 -13.86 -20.81 -20.31
N GLY A 130 -13.78 -21.75 -21.27
CA GLY A 130 -14.24 -23.13 -21.08
C GLY A 130 -15.74 -23.31 -21.37
N LEU A 131 -16.24 -24.51 -21.13
CA LEU A 131 -17.65 -24.90 -21.36
C LEU A 131 -18.61 -24.05 -20.48
N GLU A 132 -18.25 -23.86 -19.20
CA GLU A 132 -19.05 -23.16 -18.20
C GLU A 132 -18.23 -22.05 -17.53
N GLY A 133 -17.67 -21.18 -18.36
CA GLY A 133 -16.88 -20.05 -17.85
C GLY A 133 -17.76 -19.05 -17.11
N SER A 134 -17.45 -18.69 -15.88
CA SER A 134 -18.23 -17.71 -15.12
C SER A 134 -17.36 -16.65 -14.43
N ALA A 135 -17.96 -15.48 -14.22
CA ALA A 135 -17.37 -14.39 -13.45
C ALA A 135 -18.44 -13.70 -12.61
N SER A 136 -18.09 -13.36 -11.38
CA SER A 136 -19.01 -12.79 -10.40
C SER A 136 -18.51 -11.48 -9.85
N MET A 137 -19.39 -10.49 -9.72
CA MET A 137 -19.13 -9.17 -9.19
C MET A 137 -20.00 -8.93 -7.97
N PRO A 138 -19.42 -8.95 -6.75
CA PRO A 138 -20.18 -8.60 -5.56
C PRO A 138 -20.36 -7.08 -5.48
N PHE A 139 -21.52 -6.65 -5.02
CA PHE A 139 -21.82 -5.27 -4.67
C PHE A 139 -22.85 -5.21 -3.55
N SER A 140 -22.98 -4.08 -2.90
CA SER A 140 -23.89 -3.93 -1.77
C SER A 140 -24.70 -2.65 -1.87
N ILE A 141 -25.84 -2.64 -1.18
CA ILE A 141 -26.81 -1.55 -1.12
C ILE A 141 -26.89 -1.07 0.33
N ARG A 142 -26.97 0.25 0.53
CA ARG A 142 -27.06 0.84 1.87
C ARG A 142 -28.33 0.38 2.60
N ALA A 143 -28.26 0.28 3.93
CA ALA A 143 -29.39 -0.09 4.77
C ALA A 143 -30.52 0.95 4.78
N ASP A 144 -30.20 2.20 4.47
CA ASP A 144 -31.14 3.32 4.47
C ASP A 144 -31.68 3.65 3.08
N GLU A 145 -31.50 2.73 2.10
CA GLU A 145 -31.97 2.91 0.72
C GLU A 145 -32.60 1.62 0.18
N ILE A 146 -33.57 1.78 -0.73
CA ILE A 146 -34.15 0.69 -1.50
C ILE A 146 -34.04 0.98 -2.99
N VAL A 147 -33.72 -0.05 -3.79
CA VAL A 147 -33.63 0.05 -5.25
C VAL A 147 -35.02 0.21 -5.82
N THR A 148 -35.23 1.23 -6.66
CA THR A 148 -36.50 1.51 -7.36
C THR A 148 -36.40 1.19 -8.85
N SER A 149 -35.23 1.26 -9.45
CA SER A 149 -34.98 0.78 -10.83
C SER A 149 -33.52 0.34 -10.98
N ALA A 150 -33.31 -0.61 -11.87
CA ALA A 150 -31.98 -1.11 -12.18
C ALA A 150 -31.83 -1.42 -13.68
N LYS A 151 -30.70 -0.98 -14.27
CA LYS A 151 -30.36 -1.21 -15.68
C LYS A 151 -28.90 -1.65 -15.81
N LEU A 152 -28.69 -2.78 -16.45
CA LEU A 152 -27.36 -3.31 -16.75
C LEU A 152 -26.99 -3.01 -18.20
N LYS A 153 -25.88 -2.31 -18.43
CA LYS A 153 -25.36 -1.99 -19.77
C LYS A 153 -23.96 -2.53 -19.92
N PHE A 154 -23.73 -3.33 -20.96
CA PHE A 154 -22.39 -3.88 -21.21
C PHE A 154 -22.15 -4.20 -22.68
N GLU A 155 -20.88 -4.32 -23.03
CA GLU A 155 -20.40 -4.73 -24.35
C GLU A 155 -19.64 -6.05 -24.22
N TYR A 156 -19.80 -6.94 -25.22
CA TYR A 156 -19.14 -8.22 -25.23
C TYR A 156 -18.77 -8.69 -26.63
N THR A 157 -17.76 -9.57 -26.66
CA THR A 157 -17.27 -10.25 -27.86
C THR A 157 -17.10 -11.74 -27.55
N TYR A 158 -17.23 -12.60 -28.53
CA TYR A 158 -17.10 -14.04 -28.31
C TYR A 158 -16.51 -14.75 -29.52
N SER A 159 -16.13 -16.01 -29.31
CA SER A 159 -15.52 -16.83 -30.32
C SER A 159 -16.50 -17.12 -31.48
N PRO A 160 -16.08 -16.89 -32.74
CA PRO A 160 -16.91 -17.25 -33.93
C PRO A 160 -17.09 -18.77 -34.11
N SER A 161 -16.28 -19.58 -33.40
CA SER A 161 -16.34 -21.04 -33.45
C SER A 161 -17.43 -21.64 -32.56
N LEU A 162 -18.09 -20.83 -31.75
CA LEU A 162 -19.16 -21.32 -30.88
C LEU A 162 -20.38 -21.79 -31.73
N LEU A 163 -21.00 -22.90 -31.31
CA LEU A 163 -22.22 -23.42 -31.90
C LEU A 163 -23.42 -22.61 -31.37
N PRO A 164 -24.12 -21.84 -32.25
CA PRO A 164 -25.21 -20.95 -31.81
C PRO A 164 -26.36 -21.62 -31.10
N GLU A 165 -26.64 -22.89 -31.48
CA GLU A 165 -27.76 -23.67 -30.97
C GLU A 165 -27.54 -24.17 -29.54
N LEU A 166 -26.26 -24.29 -29.14
CA LEU A 166 -25.87 -24.79 -27.82
C LEU A 166 -25.24 -23.72 -26.93
N SER A 167 -24.77 -22.63 -27.53
CA SER A 167 -23.98 -21.61 -26.81
C SER A 167 -24.81 -20.37 -26.50
N HIS A 168 -24.73 -19.89 -25.26
CA HIS A 168 -25.39 -18.67 -24.81
C HIS A 168 -24.68 -18.05 -23.63
N LEU A 169 -24.91 -16.76 -23.42
CA LEU A 169 -24.46 -16.02 -22.24
C LEU A 169 -25.66 -15.86 -21.30
N GLN A 170 -25.48 -16.32 -20.06
CA GLN A 170 -26.46 -16.12 -18.98
C GLN A 170 -26.01 -14.98 -18.06
N VAL A 171 -26.97 -14.17 -17.63
CA VAL A 171 -26.77 -13.11 -16.66
C VAL A 171 -27.64 -13.39 -15.44
N PHE A 172 -27.01 -13.33 -14.26
CA PHE A 172 -27.67 -13.61 -12.98
C PHE A 172 -27.53 -12.43 -12.03
N VAL A 173 -28.54 -12.22 -11.23
CA VAL A 173 -28.49 -11.39 -10.02
C VAL A 173 -28.93 -12.25 -8.85
N ASN A 174 -28.08 -12.41 -7.83
CA ASN A 174 -28.34 -13.24 -6.64
C ASN A 174 -28.77 -14.67 -6.98
N GLU A 175 -28.11 -15.28 -7.98
CA GLU A 175 -28.34 -16.63 -8.56
C GLU A 175 -29.68 -16.75 -9.33
N GLU A 176 -30.49 -15.70 -9.46
CA GLU A 176 -31.66 -15.67 -10.32
C GLU A 176 -31.28 -15.22 -11.74
N VAL A 177 -31.75 -15.94 -12.76
CA VAL A 177 -31.50 -15.63 -14.17
C VAL A 177 -32.28 -14.40 -14.58
N VAL A 178 -31.59 -13.32 -14.94
CA VAL A 178 -32.23 -12.08 -15.43
C VAL A 178 -32.21 -11.99 -16.95
N ALA A 179 -31.31 -12.68 -17.63
CA ALA A 179 -31.25 -12.76 -19.08
C ALA A 179 -30.51 -13.99 -19.60
N VAL A 180 -30.98 -14.51 -20.75
CA VAL A 180 -30.26 -15.51 -21.56
C VAL A 180 -30.07 -14.93 -22.96
N ILE A 181 -28.81 -14.78 -23.38
CA ILE A 181 -28.41 -14.10 -24.61
C ILE A 181 -27.82 -15.12 -25.57
N PRO A 182 -28.45 -15.39 -26.71
CA PRO A 182 -27.93 -16.30 -27.74
C PRO A 182 -26.69 -15.67 -28.40
N LEU A 183 -25.79 -16.52 -28.89
CA LEU A 183 -24.51 -16.14 -29.50
C LEU A 183 -24.47 -16.55 -31.01
N PRO A 184 -25.15 -15.79 -31.90
CA PRO A 184 -25.16 -16.10 -33.33
C PRO A 184 -23.84 -15.82 -34.00
N ARG A 185 -23.44 -16.59 -35.00
CA ARG A 185 -22.10 -16.52 -35.65
C ARG A 185 -21.81 -15.18 -36.36
N ASP A 186 -22.83 -14.53 -36.85
CA ASP A 186 -22.73 -13.28 -37.62
C ASP A 186 -22.53 -12.02 -36.75
N LYS A 187 -22.65 -12.14 -35.44
CA LYS A 187 -22.60 -11.03 -34.47
C LYS A 187 -21.59 -11.28 -33.37
N ASN A 188 -20.39 -11.75 -33.69
CA ASN A 188 -19.35 -12.07 -32.71
C ASN A 188 -18.52 -10.88 -32.24
N LEU A 189 -18.63 -9.71 -32.88
CA LEU A 189 -17.84 -8.50 -32.58
C LEU A 189 -18.73 -7.37 -32.07
N GLN A 190 -18.31 -6.69 -31.00
CA GLN A 190 -18.89 -5.46 -30.44
C GLN A 190 -20.41 -5.49 -30.23
N ASN A 191 -20.90 -6.49 -29.50
CA ASN A 191 -22.29 -6.53 -29.11
C ASN A 191 -22.56 -5.63 -27.91
N LYS A 192 -23.62 -4.82 -27.98
CA LYS A 192 -24.10 -4.00 -26.85
C LYS A 192 -25.40 -4.56 -26.34
N ARG A 193 -25.53 -4.63 -25.02
CA ARG A 193 -26.80 -5.04 -24.37
C ARG A 193 -27.17 -4.09 -23.25
N GLU A 194 -28.47 -3.85 -23.15
CA GLU A 194 -29.14 -3.19 -22.06
C GLU A 194 -30.21 -4.14 -21.53
N ILE A 195 -30.17 -4.40 -20.21
CA ILE A 195 -31.11 -5.31 -19.53
C ILE A 195 -31.73 -4.54 -18.37
N GLU A 196 -33.06 -4.47 -18.33
CA GLU A 196 -33.81 -4.02 -17.17
C GLU A 196 -33.88 -5.15 -16.15
N ILE A 197 -33.56 -4.85 -14.89
CA ILE A 197 -33.54 -5.83 -13.81
C ILE A 197 -34.61 -5.49 -12.80
N ASP A 198 -35.39 -6.47 -12.37
CA ASP A 198 -36.43 -6.30 -11.37
C ASP A 198 -35.80 -5.84 -10.03
N PRO A 199 -36.18 -4.66 -9.50
CA PRO A 199 -35.66 -4.16 -8.22
C PRO A 199 -35.86 -5.11 -7.04
N ARG A 200 -36.85 -5.99 -7.08
CA ARG A 200 -37.15 -6.97 -6.02
C ARG A 200 -36.08 -8.05 -5.85
N LEU A 201 -35.21 -8.25 -6.85
CA LEU A 201 -34.09 -9.18 -6.78
C LEU A 201 -32.93 -8.67 -5.91
N PHE A 202 -32.91 -7.37 -5.57
CA PHE A 202 -31.81 -6.79 -4.81
C PHE A 202 -32.02 -6.93 -3.31
N THR A 203 -30.94 -7.28 -2.63
CA THR A 203 -30.83 -7.39 -1.17
C THR A 203 -29.72 -6.49 -0.66
N ASP A 204 -29.37 -6.58 0.61
CA ASP A 204 -28.25 -5.86 1.22
C ASP A 204 -26.91 -6.17 0.54
N TYR A 205 -26.66 -7.44 0.23
CA TYR A 205 -25.48 -7.93 -0.47
C TYR A 205 -25.88 -8.66 -1.73
N ASN A 206 -25.34 -8.22 -2.84
CA ASN A 206 -25.73 -8.67 -4.16
C ASN A 206 -24.53 -9.22 -4.94
N LYS A 207 -24.83 -10.10 -5.90
CA LYS A 207 -23.87 -10.71 -6.79
C LYS A 207 -24.42 -10.66 -8.22
N LEU A 208 -23.77 -9.87 -9.08
CA LEU A 208 -23.99 -9.93 -10.51
C LEU A 208 -23.03 -10.99 -11.09
N ARG A 209 -23.58 -12.01 -11.79
CA ARG A 209 -22.77 -13.08 -12.37
C ARG A 209 -23.07 -13.23 -13.85
N PHE A 210 -22.01 -13.35 -14.63
CA PHE A 210 -22.07 -13.75 -16.03
C PHE A 210 -21.60 -15.19 -16.14
N ALA A 211 -22.32 -16.00 -16.90
CA ALA A 211 -21.94 -17.38 -17.17
C ALA A 211 -22.03 -17.67 -18.67
N LEU A 212 -20.94 -18.11 -19.26
CA LEU A 212 -20.88 -18.62 -20.61
C LEU A 212 -21.24 -20.12 -20.58
N ILE A 213 -22.24 -20.52 -21.34
CA ILE A 213 -22.38 -21.92 -21.79
C ILE A 213 -21.87 -21.94 -23.22
N GLY A 214 -20.69 -22.56 -23.44
CA GLY A 214 -19.99 -22.50 -24.70
C GLY A 214 -19.69 -23.87 -25.25
N HIS A 215 -20.12 -24.18 -26.49
CA HIS A 215 -19.86 -25.41 -27.19
C HIS A 215 -19.27 -25.12 -28.57
N TYR A 216 -18.23 -25.86 -29.00
CA TYR A 216 -17.60 -25.67 -30.32
C TYR A 216 -17.71 -26.90 -31.23
N THR A 217 -18.10 -28.03 -30.68
CA THR A 217 -18.30 -29.28 -31.41
C THR A 217 -19.44 -30.08 -30.80
N TYR A 218 -20.01 -31.01 -31.58
CA TYR A 218 -21.09 -31.91 -31.13
C TYR A 218 -20.54 -33.23 -30.55
N LYS A 219 -19.22 -33.47 -30.64
CA LYS A 219 -18.60 -34.74 -30.23
C LYS A 219 -17.29 -34.46 -29.49
N CYS A 220 -16.99 -35.23 -28.46
CA CYS A 220 -15.71 -35.25 -27.74
C CYS A 220 -15.11 -33.84 -27.56
N GLU A 221 -15.77 -33.02 -26.78
CA GLU A 221 -15.42 -31.62 -26.58
C GLU A 221 -14.29 -31.49 -25.54
N ASP A 222 -13.24 -30.72 -25.83
CA ASP A 222 -12.23 -30.34 -24.83
C ASP A 222 -12.71 -29.12 -24.05
N PRO A 223 -13.05 -29.24 -22.77
CA PRO A 223 -13.56 -28.12 -21.96
C PRO A 223 -12.60 -26.94 -21.85
N THR A 224 -11.32 -27.15 -22.14
CA THR A 224 -10.27 -26.11 -22.08
C THR A 224 -9.84 -25.59 -23.45
N HIS A 225 -10.58 -25.97 -24.52
CA HIS A 225 -10.22 -25.62 -25.88
C HIS A 225 -10.17 -24.11 -26.09
N SER A 226 -9.17 -23.63 -26.83
CA SER A 226 -8.92 -22.20 -27.09
C SER A 226 -10.08 -21.47 -27.80
N SER A 227 -10.99 -22.21 -28.45
CA SER A 227 -12.20 -21.65 -29.07
C SER A 227 -13.32 -21.33 -28.07
N LEU A 228 -13.24 -21.77 -26.83
CA LEU A 228 -14.25 -21.53 -25.79
C LEU A 228 -13.94 -20.25 -25.04
N TRP A 229 -14.40 -19.11 -25.58
CA TRP A 229 -14.19 -17.82 -24.92
C TRP A 229 -15.30 -16.82 -25.23
N LEU A 230 -15.54 -15.96 -24.23
CA LEU A 230 -16.33 -14.74 -24.33
C LEU A 230 -15.66 -13.66 -23.46
N ASN A 231 -15.52 -12.46 -24.00
CA ASN A 231 -14.96 -11.33 -23.27
C ASN A 231 -16.04 -10.26 -23.08
N ILE A 232 -16.15 -9.72 -21.87
CA ILE A 232 -17.05 -8.61 -21.52
C ILE A 232 -16.18 -7.40 -21.20
N SER A 233 -16.50 -6.23 -21.79
CA SER A 233 -15.78 -4.99 -21.53
C SER A 233 -15.89 -4.56 -20.06
N HIS A 234 -14.79 -4.14 -19.47
CA HIS A 234 -14.75 -3.56 -18.14
C HIS A 234 -15.45 -2.18 -18.04
N THR A 235 -15.82 -1.59 -19.20
CA THR A 235 -16.59 -0.34 -19.27
C THR A 235 -18.09 -0.53 -19.03
N GLY A 236 -18.55 -1.79 -18.89
CA GLY A 236 -19.93 -2.11 -18.51
C GLY A 236 -20.31 -1.46 -17.19
N LYS A 237 -21.59 -1.15 -17.01
CA LYS A 237 -22.12 -0.47 -15.83
C LYS A 237 -23.49 -0.98 -15.41
N LEU A 238 -23.72 -1.00 -14.11
CA LEU A 238 -25.02 -1.22 -13.47
C LEU A 238 -25.55 0.13 -12.97
N GLU A 239 -26.60 0.65 -13.59
CA GLU A 239 -27.26 1.89 -13.22
C GLU A 239 -28.38 1.55 -12.23
N LEU A 240 -28.34 2.15 -11.03
CA LEU A 240 -29.30 1.92 -9.95
C LEU A 240 -29.92 3.24 -9.52
N SER A 241 -31.25 3.26 -9.35
CA SER A 241 -31.97 4.36 -8.72
C SER A 241 -32.47 3.91 -7.34
N PHE A 242 -32.37 4.78 -6.36
CA PHE A 242 -32.75 4.51 -4.98
C PHE A 242 -33.79 5.47 -4.44
N ALA A 243 -34.63 4.97 -3.55
CA ALA A 243 -35.45 5.78 -2.65
C ALA A 243 -34.90 5.62 -1.21
N PRO A 244 -34.84 6.71 -0.42
CA PRO A 244 -34.40 6.65 0.96
C PRO A 244 -35.44 5.94 1.84
N LEU A 245 -34.96 5.21 2.86
CA LEU A 245 -35.77 4.59 3.91
C LEU A 245 -35.57 5.35 5.21
N ALA A 246 -36.67 5.77 5.82
CA ALA A 246 -36.64 6.42 7.13
C ALA A 246 -36.12 5.46 8.19
N GLN A 247 -35.03 5.84 8.88
CA GLN A 247 -34.45 5.09 9.99
C GLN A 247 -35.04 5.51 11.32
N THR A 248 -35.15 4.58 12.28
CA THR A 248 -35.54 4.89 13.65
C THR A 248 -34.39 5.58 14.42
N ASN A 249 -34.74 6.47 15.37
CA ASN A 249 -33.78 7.11 16.25
C ASN A 249 -33.33 6.15 17.34
N ASP A 250 -32.31 5.32 17.05
CA ASP A 250 -31.75 4.40 18.03
C ASP A 250 -30.26 4.21 17.80
N LEU A 251 -29.48 4.59 18.80
CA LEU A 251 -28.01 4.53 18.79
C LEU A 251 -27.43 3.12 18.57
N LYS A 252 -28.26 2.07 18.78
CA LYS A 252 -27.81 0.68 18.50
C LYS A 252 -27.47 0.44 17.02
N TYR A 253 -27.99 1.28 16.11
CA TYR A 253 -27.72 1.17 14.69
C TYR A 253 -26.41 1.84 14.25
N LEU A 254 -25.75 2.60 15.17
CA LEU A 254 -24.45 3.18 14.81
C LEU A 254 -23.51 2.12 14.23
N PRO A 255 -22.76 2.46 13.18
CA PRO A 255 -22.56 3.79 12.59
C PRO A 255 -23.62 4.21 11.55
N VAL A 256 -24.63 3.40 11.21
CA VAL A 256 -25.70 3.75 10.26
C VAL A 256 -26.63 4.79 10.89
N PRO A 257 -27.10 5.84 10.14
CA PRO A 257 -26.90 6.06 8.70
C PRO A 257 -25.70 6.95 8.35
N PHE A 258 -24.90 7.39 9.33
CA PHE A 258 -23.76 8.30 9.14
C PHE A 258 -22.64 7.64 8.32
N PHE A 259 -22.45 6.34 8.51
CA PHE A 259 -21.58 5.48 7.73
C PHE A 259 -22.23 4.12 7.55
N ASP A 260 -22.29 3.63 6.31
CA ASP A 260 -22.67 2.25 6.00
C ASP A 260 -21.53 1.53 5.31
N LYS A 261 -21.09 0.39 5.86
CA LYS A 261 -20.04 -0.46 5.26
C LYS A 261 -20.43 -1.01 3.88
N ARG A 262 -21.73 -0.99 3.54
CA ARG A 262 -22.28 -1.43 2.27
C ARG A 262 -22.23 -0.34 1.19
N ASP A 263 -22.03 0.93 1.54
CA ASP A 263 -21.80 2.01 0.58
C ASP A 263 -20.41 1.86 -0.06
N ASN A 264 -20.30 2.00 -1.36
CA ASN A 264 -19.04 1.98 -2.09
C ASN A 264 -18.45 3.39 -2.31
N SER A 265 -19.18 4.42 -1.89
CA SER A 265 -18.75 5.82 -2.04
C SER A 265 -17.81 6.25 -0.92
N ALA A 266 -16.99 7.28 -1.18
CA ALA A 266 -16.21 7.94 -0.14
C ALA A 266 -17.15 8.55 0.92
N LEU A 267 -16.74 8.47 2.19
CA LEU A 267 -17.50 9.04 3.28
C LEU A 267 -17.47 10.57 3.24
N ARG A 268 -18.61 11.20 3.12
CA ARG A 268 -18.79 12.66 3.32
C ARG A 268 -19.72 12.88 4.50
N LEU A 269 -19.16 13.31 5.64
CA LEU A 269 -19.93 13.50 6.89
C LEU A 269 -19.64 14.88 7.49
N PRO A 270 -20.58 15.84 7.36
CA PRO A 270 -20.42 17.18 7.93
C PRO A 270 -20.36 17.16 9.46
N PHE A 271 -19.50 18.03 10.01
CA PHE A 271 -19.45 18.36 11.43
C PHE A 271 -19.96 19.77 11.65
N VAL A 272 -20.82 19.95 12.63
CA VAL A 272 -21.47 21.23 12.92
C VAL A 272 -21.16 21.68 14.35
N PHE A 273 -20.74 22.93 14.48
CA PHE A 273 -20.50 23.60 15.76
C PHE A 273 -21.48 24.76 15.90
N ALA A 274 -21.91 25.07 17.13
CA ALA A 274 -22.84 26.18 17.37
C ALA A 274 -22.17 27.55 17.23
N SER A 275 -20.88 27.63 17.57
CA SER A 275 -20.06 28.84 17.53
C SER A 275 -18.61 28.45 17.17
N GLN A 276 -17.70 29.42 17.22
CA GLN A 276 -16.26 29.10 17.09
C GLN A 276 -15.87 28.04 18.14
N PRO A 277 -15.46 26.82 17.73
CA PRO A 277 -15.24 25.73 18.66
C PRO A 277 -14.03 25.97 19.58
N SER A 278 -14.14 25.50 20.81
CA SER A 278 -13.00 25.42 21.73
C SER A 278 -12.03 24.30 21.26
N PHE A 279 -10.77 24.35 21.70
CA PHE A 279 -9.80 23.30 21.37
C PHE A 279 -10.22 21.94 21.95
N GLY A 280 -10.92 21.90 23.07
CA GLY A 280 -11.55 20.71 23.61
C GLY A 280 -12.66 20.17 22.72
N SER A 281 -13.52 21.04 22.17
CA SER A 281 -14.53 20.65 21.19
C SER A 281 -13.91 20.12 19.90
N LEU A 282 -12.80 20.74 19.43
CA LEU A 282 -12.05 20.24 18.28
C LEU A 282 -11.44 18.87 18.55
N LYS A 283 -10.84 18.66 19.72
CA LYS A 283 -10.29 17.36 20.13
C LYS A 283 -11.37 16.26 20.14
N ALA A 284 -12.53 16.54 20.69
CA ALA A 284 -13.66 15.61 20.70
C ALA A 284 -14.14 15.30 19.27
N ALA A 285 -14.26 16.30 18.41
CA ALA A 285 -14.59 16.12 17.00
C ALA A 285 -13.54 15.30 16.27
N GLY A 286 -12.24 15.54 16.52
CA GLY A 286 -11.13 14.77 15.96
C GLY A 286 -11.17 13.29 16.33
N ILE A 287 -11.49 12.97 17.59
CA ILE A 287 -11.69 11.57 18.05
C ILE A 287 -12.79 10.90 17.24
N VAL A 288 -13.94 11.55 17.08
CA VAL A 288 -15.09 11.00 16.35
C VAL A 288 -14.80 10.90 14.85
N ALA A 289 -14.18 11.92 14.26
CA ALA A 289 -13.76 11.90 12.85
C ALA A 289 -12.78 10.77 12.57
N SER A 290 -11.85 10.49 13.49
CA SER A 290 -10.90 9.40 13.35
C SER A 290 -11.58 8.02 13.36
N TRP A 291 -12.59 7.82 14.17
CA TRP A 291 -13.38 6.60 14.16
C TRP A 291 -14.11 6.40 12.84
N PHE A 292 -14.82 7.42 12.34
CA PHE A 292 -15.47 7.35 11.04
C PHE A 292 -14.46 7.17 9.89
N GLY A 293 -13.29 7.79 9.98
CA GLY A 293 -12.20 7.59 9.02
C GLY A 293 -11.70 6.15 9.01
N GLY A 294 -11.52 5.54 10.20
CA GLY A 294 -11.20 4.12 10.35
C GLY A 294 -12.24 3.20 9.72
N LEU A 295 -13.53 3.49 9.93
CA LEU A 295 -14.63 2.75 9.31
C LEU A 295 -14.66 2.91 7.78
N ALA A 296 -14.41 4.13 7.26
CA ALA A 296 -14.38 4.41 5.83
C ALA A 296 -13.25 3.66 5.12
N SER A 297 -12.13 3.41 5.82
CA SER A 297 -11.00 2.62 5.31
C SER A 297 -10.52 3.11 3.93
N TYR A 298 -10.34 2.21 2.96
CA TYR A 298 -9.85 2.51 1.60
C TYR A 298 -10.73 3.49 0.80
N ARG A 299 -11.99 3.67 1.17
CA ARG A 299 -12.91 4.60 0.49
C ARG A 299 -12.57 6.06 0.73
N GLY A 300 -11.82 6.33 1.80
CA GLY A 300 -11.48 7.69 2.22
C GLY A 300 -12.65 8.42 2.89
N SER A 301 -12.32 9.51 3.56
CA SER A 301 -13.28 10.33 4.30
C SER A 301 -13.05 11.82 4.07
N HIS A 302 -14.13 12.58 4.10
CA HIS A 302 -14.15 14.03 4.06
C HIS A 302 -15.14 14.55 5.10
N PHE A 303 -14.72 15.51 5.93
CA PHE A 303 -15.49 16.06 7.03
C PHE A 303 -15.65 17.58 6.84
N PRO A 304 -16.59 18.04 6.03
CA PRO A 304 -16.90 19.46 5.90
C PRO A 304 -17.34 20.03 7.24
N VAL A 305 -16.99 21.28 7.51
CA VAL A 305 -17.34 21.95 8.77
C VAL A 305 -18.27 23.12 8.48
N SER A 306 -19.29 23.26 9.31
CA SER A 306 -20.16 24.45 9.34
C SER A 306 -20.33 24.97 10.76
N ILE A 307 -20.58 26.27 10.89
CA ILE A 307 -20.83 26.95 12.17
C ILE A 307 -22.22 27.52 12.13
N ASN A 308 -23.05 27.09 13.10
CA ASN A 308 -24.46 27.51 13.25
C ASN A 308 -25.34 27.33 12.00
N ASP A 309 -24.96 26.41 11.12
CA ASP A 309 -25.68 26.07 9.89
C ASP A 309 -25.82 24.55 9.75
N LEU A 310 -27.06 24.04 9.66
CA LEU A 310 -27.36 22.62 9.53
C LEU A 310 -27.39 22.23 8.06
N PRO A 311 -26.49 21.38 7.58
CA PRO A 311 -26.55 20.84 6.22
C PRO A 311 -27.78 19.94 6.06
N PRO A 312 -28.37 19.82 4.87
CA PRO A 312 -29.66 19.12 4.66
C PRO A 312 -29.63 17.60 4.86
N GLY A 313 -28.44 16.99 5.03
CA GLY A 313 -28.22 15.56 5.20
C GLY A 313 -27.84 15.14 6.60
N ASN A 314 -27.31 13.92 6.71
CA ASN A 314 -26.76 13.43 7.97
C ASN A 314 -25.56 14.26 8.42
N ALA A 315 -25.46 14.58 9.72
CA ALA A 315 -24.37 15.38 10.27
C ALA A 315 -24.05 14.98 11.72
N VAL A 316 -22.83 15.32 12.16
CA VAL A 316 -22.41 15.23 13.56
C VAL A 316 -22.39 16.61 14.17
N LEU A 317 -23.09 16.79 15.29
CA LEU A 317 -23.12 18.03 16.06
C LEU A 317 -22.27 17.85 17.31
N VAL A 318 -21.37 18.80 17.58
CA VAL A 318 -20.54 18.84 18.79
C VAL A 318 -20.90 20.08 19.60
N LEU A 319 -21.49 19.88 20.76
CA LEU A 319 -22.07 20.95 21.58
C LEU A 319 -21.50 20.90 23.00
N GLN A 320 -21.06 22.05 23.51
CA GLN A 320 -20.51 22.17 24.87
C GLN A 320 -21.30 23.22 25.71
N GLY A 321 -21.57 22.90 26.95
CA GLY A 321 -22.17 23.83 27.91
C GLY A 321 -23.59 24.25 27.53
N ASN A 322 -23.79 25.54 27.22
CA ASN A 322 -25.09 26.10 26.83
C ASN A 322 -25.24 26.34 25.32
N GLU A 323 -24.36 25.77 24.51
CA GLU A 323 -24.38 25.93 23.06
C GLU A 323 -25.67 25.38 22.46
N ARG A 324 -26.18 26.06 21.42
CA ARG A 324 -27.39 25.69 20.68
C ARG A 324 -27.27 25.98 19.20
N ILE A 325 -27.88 25.11 18.39
CA ILE A 325 -28.12 25.30 16.96
C ILE A 325 -29.62 25.25 16.71
N GLY A 326 -30.26 26.39 16.56
CA GLY A 326 -31.72 26.50 16.54
C GLY A 326 -32.34 25.96 17.82
N ALA A 327 -33.23 24.96 17.71
CA ALA A 327 -33.89 24.33 18.87
C ALA A 327 -33.00 23.26 19.54
N LEU A 328 -31.90 22.84 18.92
CA LEU A 328 -31.03 21.78 19.39
C LEU A 328 -29.98 22.35 20.36
N GLY A 329 -29.95 21.85 21.58
CA GLY A 329 -29.00 22.29 22.61
C GLY A 329 -28.14 21.18 23.15
N ALA A 330 -27.02 21.58 23.81
CA ALA A 330 -26.24 20.67 24.62
C ALA A 330 -27.05 20.17 25.81
N GLU A 331 -26.81 18.94 26.19
CA GLU A 331 -27.45 18.29 27.36
C GLU A 331 -26.66 18.53 28.64
N ASN A 332 -27.33 18.37 29.77
CA ASN A 332 -26.66 18.42 31.07
C ASN A 332 -25.89 17.13 31.34
N GLY A 333 -24.58 17.16 31.09
CA GLY A 333 -23.68 16.00 31.27
C GLY A 333 -23.18 15.41 29.96
N ALA A 334 -22.24 14.44 30.07
CA ALA A 334 -21.76 13.72 28.91
C ALA A 334 -22.90 12.91 28.29
N SER A 335 -23.28 13.18 27.05
CA SER A 335 -24.38 12.49 26.39
C SER A 335 -24.17 12.34 24.88
N VAL A 336 -24.80 11.29 24.34
CA VAL A 336 -24.88 11.00 22.93
C VAL A 336 -26.34 10.83 22.56
N SER A 337 -26.77 11.45 21.48
CA SER A 337 -28.14 11.29 20.97
C SER A 337 -28.18 11.24 19.45
N MET A 338 -29.16 10.47 18.92
CA MET A 338 -29.48 10.37 17.50
C MET A 338 -30.88 10.85 17.29
N ILE A 339 -31.06 11.94 16.57
CA ILE A 339 -32.35 12.54 16.32
C ILE A 339 -32.61 12.69 14.82
N THR A 340 -33.88 12.82 14.44
CA THR A 340 -34.24 13.15 13.06
C THR A 340 -33.94 14.62 12.77
N HIS A 341 -33.39 14.89 11.58
CA HIS A 341 -33.11 16.26 11.14
C HIS A 341 -34.40 17.10 11.05
N PRO A 342 -34.43 18.34 11.61
CA PRO A 342 -35.66 19.12 11.70
C PRO A 342 -36.36 19.40 10.35
N SER A 343 -35.58 19.57 9.27
CA SER A 343 -36.12 19.88 7.92
C SER A 343 -36.07 18.71 6.95
N ASN A 344 -35.57 17.54 7.37
CA ASN A 344 -35.42 16.37 6.49
C ASN A 344 -35.70 15.05 7.25
N PRO A 345 -36.90 14.44 7.08
CA PRO A 345 -37.28 13.24 7.84
C PRO A 345 -36.43 12.01 7.55
N ASN A 346 -35.71 12.00 6.43
CA ASN A 346 -34.81 10.89 6.05
C ASN A 346 -33.38 11.05 6.57
N ALA A 347 -33.01 12.23 7.09
CA ALA A 347 -31.70 12.50 7.63
C ALA A 347 -31.65 12.42 9.15
N LYS A 348 -30.47 12.08 9.68
CA LYS A 348 -30.21 11.97 11.14
C LYS A 348 -29.08 12.89 11.57
N LEU A 349 -29.18 13.38 12.78
CA LEU A 349 -28.17 14.15 13.47
C LEU A 349 -27.61 13.32 14.64
N LEU A 350 -26.30 13.13 14.68
CA LEU A 350 -25.60 12.55 15.83
C LEU A 350 -25.09 13.71 16.70
N ILE A 351 -25.67 13.89 17.87
CA ILE A 351 -25.30 14.94 18.80
C ILE A 351 -24.38 14.36 19.89
N ILE A 352 -23.20 14.93 20.01
CA ILE A 352 -22.23 14.63 21.06
C ILE A 352 -22.12 15.85 21.94
N SER A 353 -22.49 15.72 23.20
CA SER A 353 -22.54 16.88 24.10
C SER A 353 -21.98 16.61 25.49
N GLY A 354 -21.55 17.68 26.14
CA GLY A 354 -21.05 17.69 27.50
C GLY A 354 -21.08 19.08 28.12
N LYS A 355 -21.26 19.19 29.42
CA LYS A 355 -21.27 20.45 30.14
C LYS A 355 -19.90 21.18 30.06
N ASN A 356 -18.82 20.40 30.01
CA ASN A 356 -17.44 20.87 29.94
C ASN A 356 -16.63 19.94 29.00
N GLU A 357 -15.37 20.30 28.78
CA GLU A 357 -14.47 19.55 27.93
C GLU A 357 -14.31 18.10 28.36
N ALA A 358 -14.14 17.80 29.65
CA ALA A 358 -13.94 16.45 30.13
C ALA A 358 -15.16 15.54 29.84
N GLU A 359 -16.38 16.07 30.03
CA GLU A 359 -17.61 15.36 29.72
C GLU A 359 -17.81 15.18 28.21
N LEU A 360 -17.47 16.20 27.40
CA LEU A 360 -17.54 16.11 25.96
C LEU A 360 -16.57 15.06 25.41
N LEU A 361 -15.34 15.01 25.93
CA LEU A 361 -14.36 13.97 25.57
C LEU A 361 -14.81 12.57 25.99
N ARG A 362 -15.49 12.45 27.15
CA ARG A 362 -16.09 11.19 27.60
C ARG A 362 -17.18 10.71 26.64
N ALA A 363 -18.06 11.61 26.20
CA ALA A 363 -19.10 11.30 25.21
C ALA A 363 -18.48 10.87 23.87
N ALA A 364 -17.44 11.57 23.39
CA ALA A 364 -16.73 11.21 22.16
C ALA A 364 -16.05 9.83 22.26
N ARG A 365 -15.42 9.50 23.40
CA ARG A 365 -14.84 8.17 23.65
C ARG A 365 -15.90 7.07 23.66
N ALA A 366 -17.04 7.28 24.27
CA ALA A 366 -18.12 6.30 24.32
C ALA A 366 -18.64 5.96 22.92
N VAL A 367 -18.77 6.92 22.02
CA VAL A 367 -19.17 6.68 20.62
C VAL A 367 -18.14 5.83 19.89
N THR A 368 -16.86 6.00 20.18
CA THR A 368 -15.79 5.36 19.41
C THR A 368 -15.35 4.00 19.95
N LEU A 369 -15.53 3.73 21.26
CA LEU A 369 -15.05 2.53 21.92
C LEU A 369 -16.18 1.58 22.38
N ASP A 370 -17.31 2.13 22.83
CA ASP A 370 -18.34 1.37 23.56
C ASP A 370 -19.68 1.28 22.81
N GLN A 371 -19.66 1.22 21.49
CA GLN A 371 -20.89 1.26 20.65
C GLN A 371 -21.88 0.16 21.02
N SER A 372 -21.41 -0.99 21.49
CA SER A 372 -22.26 -2.11 21.90
C SER A 372 -23.17 -1.78 23.09
N THR A 373 -22.84 -0.76 23.86
CA THR A 373 -23.63 -0.30 25.03
C THR A 373 -24.64 0.80 24.67
N LEU A 374 -24.46 1.46 23.51
CA LEU A 374 -25.32 2.57 23.09
C LEU A 374 -26.69 2.04 22.61
N ARG A 375 -27.76 2.51 23.22
CA ARG A 375 -29.15 2.12 22.94
C ARG A 375 -30.10 3.31 23.07
N GLY A 376 -31.21 3.25 22.33
CA GLY A 376 -32.24 4.27 22.35
C GLY A 376 -31.87 5.55 21.63
N GLU A 377 -32.74 6.54 21.67
CA GLU A 377 -32.52 7.83 21.00
C GLU A 377 -31.41 8.65 21.70
N ARG A 378 -31.24 8.46 23.02
CA ARG A 378 -30.31 9.22 23.86
C ARG A 378 -29.77 8.35 25.00
N ILE A 379 -28.50 8.58 25.31
CA ILE A 379 -27.84 7.97 26.47
C ILE A 379 -26.93 8.98 27.17
N ASN A 380 -26.94 8.95 28.51
CA ASN A 380 -26.01 9.71 29.35
C ASN A 380 -24.84 8.79 29.75
N ILE A 381 -23.61 9.25 29.50
CA ILE A 381 -22.37 8.52 29.77
C ILE A 381 -21.88 8.86 31.17
N THR A 382 -22.08 7.95 32.09
CA THR A 382 -21.69 8.14 33.50
C THR A 382 -20.30 7.61 33.84
N GLN A 383 -19.82 6.61 33.08
CA GLN A 383 -18.51 6.01 33.27
C GLN A 383 -17.53 6.51 32.22
N ASP A 384 -16.28 6.68 32.62
CA ASP A 384 -15.19 7.01 31.70
C ASP A 384 -14.26 5.80 31.56
N ASN A 385 -14.39 5.12 30.44
CA ASN A 385 -13.57 3.95 30.11
C ASN A 385 -12.39 4.38 29.25
N GLU A 386 -11.53 5.25 29.78
CA GLU A 386 -10.31 5.63 29.04
C GLU A 386 -9.31 4.47 29.06
N PRO A 387 -8.98 3.87 27.91
CA PRO A 387 -8.02 2.79 27.84
C PRO A 387 -6.61 3.28 28.18
N PRO A 388 -5.69 2.42 28.63
CA PRO A 388 -4.29 2.79 28.84
C PRO A 388 -3.66 3.27 27.52
N PRO A 389 -2.57 4.08 27.59
CA PRO A 389 -1.83 4.51 26.39
C PRO A 389 -1.37 3.30 25.57
N ARG A 390 -1.45 3.43 24.26
CA ARG A 390 -1.01 2.39 23.32
C ARG A 390 0.52 2.28 23.33
N LYS A 391 1.03 1.11 22.95
CA LYS A 391 2.46 0.89 22.74
C LYS A 391 2.87 1.35 21.34
N PRO A 392 4.15 1.71 21.14
CA PRO A 392 4.63 1.96 19.78
C PRO A 392 4.40 0.75 18.86
N TYR A 393 3.98 0.97 17.63
CA TYR A 393 3.79 -0.03 16.57
C TYR A 393 2.72 -1.09 16.83
N ASP A 394 1.80 -0.84 17.77
CA ASP A 394 0.72 -1.78 18.13
C ASP A 394 -0.62 -1.45 17.45
N ALA A 395 -0.60 -0.69 16.37
CA ALA A 395 -1.80 -0.31 15.64
C ALA A 395 -2.58 -1.56 15.16
N PRO A 396 -3.90 -1.67 15.43
CA PRO A 396 -4.69 -2.86 15.09
C PRO A 396 -4.68 -3.24 13.60
N SER A 397 -4.52 -2.26 12.70
CA SER A 397 -4.44 -2.50 11.26
C SER A 397 -3.03 -2.85 10.76
N TRP A 398 -2.01 -2.80 11.61
CA TRP A 398 -0.64 -3.13 11.27
C TRP A 398 -0.30 -4.55 11.69
N VAL A 399 0.57 -5.20 10.90
CA VAL A 399 1.15 -6.45 11.35
C VAL A 399 2.17 -6.19 12.46
N PRO A 400 2.20 -7.02 13.52
CA PRO A 400 3.22 -6.92 14.55
C PRO A 400 4.62 -7.18 13.96
N THR A 401 5.60 -6.44 14.47
CA THR A 401 6.99 -6.52 14.04
C THR A 401 7.90 -7.17 15.08
N ASP A 402 7.32 -7.80 16.10
CA ASP A 402 8.02 -8.49 17.19
C ASP A 402 7.92 -10.03 17.10
N LYS A 403 7.09 -10.56 16.20
CA LYS A 403 6.84 -11.99 16.01
C LYS A 403 6.28 -12.31 14.63
N PRO A 404 6.40 -13.57 14.16
CA PRO A 404 5.74 -14.03 12.96
C PRO A 404 4.21 -13.86 13.02
N VAL A 405 3.62 -13.49 11.88
CA VAL A 405 2.18 -13.19 11.74
C VAL A 405 1.49 -14.30 10.95
N PRO A 406 0.57 -15.06 11.55
CA PRO A 406 -0.21 -16.07 10.85
C PRO A 406 -1.20 -15.44 9.85
N PHE A 407 -1.38 -16.06 8.68
CA PHE A 407 -2.34 -15.59 7.65
C PHE A 407 -3.77 -15.61 8.15
N GLY A 408 -4.12 -16.55 9.07
CA GLY A 408 -5.44 -16.60 9.70
C GLY A 408 -5.82 -15.37 10.53
N THR A 409 -4.83 -14.51 10.89
CA THR A 409 -5.10 -13.21 11.53
C THR A 409 -5.35 -12.09 10.51
N LEU A 410 -4.94 -12.29 9.24
CA LEU A 410 -5.01 -11.29 8.17
C LEU A 410 -6.18 -11.53 7.21
N ALA A 411 -6.60 -12.78 7.05
CA ALA A 411 -7.68 -13.19 6.16
C ALA A 411 -8.54 -14.27 6.80
N LYS A 412 -9.82 -14.33 6.43
CA LYS A 412 -10.72 -15.38 6.91
C LYS A 412 -10.42 -16.70 6.21
N SER A 413 -10.68 -17.82 6.89
CA SER A 413 -10.39 -19.15 6.34
C SER A 413 -11.06 -19.44 5.01
N ASN A 414 -12.25 -18.89 4.75
CA ASN A 414 -12.94 -19.03 3.46
C ASN A 414 -12.32 -18.20 2.32
N GLU A 415 -11.58 -17.14 2.66
CA GLU A 415 -10.85 -16.29 1.69
C GLU A 415 -9.51 -16.93 1.27
N LEU A 416 -9.03 -17.90 2.05
CA LEU A 416 -7.80 -18.66 1.80
C LEU A 416 -8.04 -19.94 0.99
N GLN A 417 -9.28 -20.22 0.56
CA GLN A 417 -9.68 -21.41 -0.17
C GLN A 417 -10.17 -21.06 -1.57
N VAL A 418 -9.86 -21.91 -2.51
CA VAL A 418 -10.28 -21.77 -3.91
C VAL A 418 -10.72 -23.10 -4.48
N LYS A 419 -11.60 -23.05 -5.49
CA LYS A 419 -12.19 -24.22 -6.15
C LYS A 419 -12.18 -24.07 -7.67
N GLY A 420 -12.18 -25.20 -8.36
CA GLY A 420 -12.27 -25.27 -9.81
C GLY A 420 -10.92 -25.23 -10.54
N LEU A 421 -10.96 -25.46 -11.84
CA LEU A 421 -9.78 -25.51 -12.71
C LEU A 421 -9.15 -24.11 -12.92
N TYR A 422 -9.96 -23.06 -12.91
CA TYR A 422 -9.54 -21.68 -13.04
C TYR A 422 -9.91 -20.90 -11.76
N PRO A 423 -9.19 -21.16 -10.66
CA PRO A 423 -9.52 -20.56 -9.38
C PRO A 423 -9.20 -19.07 -9.36
N ASP A 424 -9.97 -18.34 -8.56
CA ASP A 424 -9.66 -16.95 -8.26
C ASP A 424 -8.35 -16.78 -7.47
N LEU A 425 -7.83 -15.55 -7.44
CA LEU A 425 -6.67 -15.20 -6.63
C LEU A 425 -7.02 -15.25 -5.13
N VAL A 426 -6.21 -15.95 -4.35
CA VAL A 426 -6.18 -15.76 -2.89
C VAL A 426 -5.45 -14.45 -2.61
N ARG A 427 -6.09 -13.54 -1.87
CA ARG A 427 -5.55 -12.23 -1.53
C ARG A 427 -5.44 -12.06 -0.02
N VAL A 428 -4.23 -11.78 0.46
CA VAL A 428 -3.97 -11.45 1.88
C VAL A 428 -3.47 -10.02 1.94
N ASN A 429 -4.29 -9.13 2.52
CA ASN A 429 -3.95 -7.72 2.68
C ASN A 429 -3.31 -7.49 4.04
N PHE A 430 -2.22 -6.72 4.07
CA PHE A 430 -1.55 -6.37 5.32
C PHE A 430 -0.88 -5.00 5.24
N ARG A 431 -0.69 -4.37 6.39
CA ARG A 431 0.00 -3.09 6.52
C ARG A 431 1.23 -3.25 7.40
N VAL A 432 2.28 -2.53 7.04
CA VAL A 432 3.57 -2.58 7.74
C VAL A 432 4.01 -1.16 8.06
N SER A 433 4.68 -0.98 9.21
CA SER A 433 5.33 0.29 9.54
C SER A 433 6.38 0.64 8.48
N PRO A 434 6.44 1.90 7.98
CA PRO A 434 7.32 2.28 6.87
C PRO A 434 8.79 2.42 7.28
N ASP A 435 9.08 2.40 8.57
CA ASP A 435 10.42 2.58 9.14
C ASP A 435 11.18 1.28 9.41
N LEU A 436 10.75 0.15 8.84
CA LEU A 436 11.48 -1.11 8.92
C LEU A 436 12.77 -1.02 8.11
N PHE A 437 13.88 -1.22 8.77
CA PHE A 437 15.21 -1.14 8.16
C PHE A 437 15.59 -2.50 7.56
N THR A 438 15.51 -2.60 6.23
CA THR A 438 15.69 -3.84 5.47
C THR A 438 17.04 -3.95 4.75
N TRP A 439 17.98 -3.07 5.07
CA TRP A 439 19.28 -2.97 4.43
C TRP A 439 20.06 -4.29 4.44
N ARG A 440 20.50 -4.74 3.25
CA ARG A 440 21.20 -6.02 3.03
C ARG A 440 20.45 -7.28 3.49
N SER A 441 19.14 -7.18 3.69
CA SER A 441 18.33 -8.35 3.99
C SER A 441 18.10 -9.19 2.73
N PRO A 442 18.05 -10.53 2.83
CA PRO A 442 17.63 -11.40 1.74
C PRO A 442 16.14 -11.22 1.39
N GLY A 443 15.35 -10.67 2.28
CA GLY A 443 13.91 -10.47 2.15
C GLY A 443 13.17 -10.75 3.45
N VAL A 444 11.85 -10.50 3.42
CA VAL A 444 10.94 -10.85 4.50
C VAL A 444 10.67 -12.35 4.44
N PRO A 445 11.02 -13.13 5.49
CA PRO A 445 10.73 -14.55 5.52
C PRO A 445 9.24 -14.82 5.50
N MET A 446 8.81 -15.72 4.63
CA MET A 446 7.44 -16.21 4.53
C MET A 446 7.46 -17.74 4.54
N GLU A 447 6.85 -18.33 5.56
CA GLU A 447 6.61 -19.77 5.62
C GLU A 447 5.21 -20.04 5.05
N LEU A 448 5.15 -20.62 3.86
CA LEU A 448 3.92 -20.90 3.15
C LEU A 448 3.56 -22.38 3.26
N LYS A 449 2.45 -22.65 3.92
CA LYS A 449 1.81 -23.98 4.01
C LYS A 449 0.59 -23.97 3.10
N TYR A 450 0.50 -24.92 2.19
CA TYR A 450 -0.59 -24.97 1.23
C TYR A 450 -0.97 -26.39 0.86
N ARG A 451 -2.21 -26.54 0.45
CA ARG A 451 -2.78 -27.84 0.10
C ARG A 451 -3.57 -27.73 -1.20
N PHE A 452 -3.60 -28.82 -1.94
CA PHE A 452 -4.33 -28.92 -3.20
C PHE A 452 -4.72 -30.38 -3.48
N THR A 453 -5.80 -30.56 -4.26
CA THR A 453 -6.26 -31.89 -4.69
C THR A 453 -5.15 -32.60 -5.45
N ARG A 454 -4.85 -33.84 -5.08
CA ARG A 454 -3.80 -34.67 -5.72
C ARG A 454 -4.29 -35.19 -7.06
N LEU A 455 -3.74 -34.66 -8.13
CA LEU A 455 -4.04 -35.04 -9.53
C LEU A 455 -2.75 -35.11 -10.36
N PRO A 456 -2.76 -35.76 -11.53
CA PRO A 456 -1.63 -35.78 -12.44
C PRO A 456 -1.41 -34.41 -13.09
N PHE A 457 -0.78 -33.50 -12.38
CA PHE A 457 -0.47 -32.16 -12.87
C PHE A 457 0.71 -32.17 -13.83
N ALA A 458 0.62 -31.38 -14.89
CA ALA A 458 1.76 -31.04 -15.73
C ALA A 458 2.85 -30.29 -14.94
N LYS A 459 4.10 -30.33 -15.41
CA LYS A 459 5.22 -29.60 -14.76
C LYS A 459 5.02 -28.09 -14.71
N SER A 460 4.20 -27.53 -15.59
CA SER A 460 3.77 -26.13 -15.66
C SER A 460 2.73 -25.74 -14.61
N ALA A 461 2.05 -26.73 -13.97
CA ALA A 461 1.14 -26.42 -12.88
C ALA A 461 1.90 -25.83 -11.67
N THR A 462 1.51 -24.63 -11.24
CA THR A 462 2.24 -23.86 -10.22
C THR A 462 1.30 -23.10 -9.27
N LEU A 463 1.80 -22.86 -8.06
CA LEU A 463 1.31 -21.80 -7.19
C LEU A 463 2.21 -20.57 -7.37
N ASN A 464 1.68 -19.54 -8.01
CA ASN A 464 2.38 -18.29 -8.24
C ASN A 464 2.20 -17.35 -7.05
N VAL A 465 3.30 -16.87 -6.50
CA VAL A 465 3.34 -15.93 -5.38
C VAL A 465 3.75 -14.57 -5.91
N SER A 466 2.94 -13.54 -5.62
CA SER A 466 3.22 -12.14 -5.98
C SER A 466 2.88 -11.23 -4.82
N VAL A 467 3.60 -10.11 -4.69
CA VAL A 467 3.30 -9.06 -3.72
C VAL A 467 3.13 -7.74 -4.48
N ASN A 468 2.02 -7.05 -4.25
CA ASN A 468 1.68 -5.81 -4.95
C ASN A 468 1.77 -5.94 -6.48
N ARG A 469 1.32 -7.09 -7.03
CA ARG A 469 1.39 -7.50 -8.46
C ARG A 469 2.80 -7.78 -8.98
N ASN A 470 3.84 -7.64 -8.16
CA ASN A 470 5.20 -8.01 -8.52
C ASN A 470 5.44 -9.48 -8.21
N PHE A 471 5.87 -10.23 -9.21
CA PHE A 471 6.14 -11.65 -9.07
C PHE A 471 7.30 -11.89 -8.10
N VAL A 472 7.10 -12.83 -7.17
CA VAL A 472 8.11 -13.29 -6.20
C VAL A 472 8.67 -14.64 -6.63
N GLN A 473 7.80 -15.66 -6.71
CA GLN A 473 8.21 -17.03 -7.02
C GLN A 473 7.04 -17.87 -7.53
N ALA A 474 7.35 -18.89 -8.34
CA ALA A 474 6.42 -19.96 -8.71
C ALA A 474 6.83 -21.26 -8.02
N LEU A 475 5.88 -21.90 -7.33
CA LEU A 475 6.04 -23.18 -6.65
C LEU A 475 5.37 -24.27 -7.50
N SER A 476 6.12 -25.30 -7.91
CA SER A 476 5.58 -26.37 -8.75
C SER A 476 4.57 -27.23 -7.97
N LEU A 477 3.41 -27.51 -8.55
CA LEU A 477 2.40 -28.41 -8.00
C LEU A 477 2.63 -29.86 -8.45
N ALA A 478 3.41 -30.09 -9.53
CA ALA A 478 3.76 -31.41 -10.00
C ALA A 478 4.47 -32.21 -8.91
N GLU A 479 4.12 -33.48 -8.76
CA GLU A 479 4.83 -34.35 -7.83
C GLU A 479 6.26 -34.60 -8.35
N PRO A 480 7.29 -34.51 -7.50
CA PRO A 480 8.62 -34.96 -7.88
C PRO A 480 8.51 -36.46 -8.22
N ASN A 481 9.18 -36.90 -9.30
CA ASN A 481 9.28 -38.32 -9.69
C ASN A 481 9.92 -39.12 -8.52
N LYS A 482 9.17 -39.39 -7.51
CA LYS A 482 9.56 -40.26 -6.40
C LYS A 482 9.27 -41.67 -6.87
N LYS A 483 10.28 -42.47 -7.08
CA LYS A 483 10.12 -43.93 -7.19
C LYS A 483 9.41 -44.35 -5.92
N LEU A 484 8.14 -44.78 -6.06
CA LEU A 484 7.34 -45.34 -4.99
C LEU A 484 8.16 -46.42 -4.27
N THR A 485 8.48 -46.22 -3.04
CA THR A 485 9.09 -47.23 -2.19
C THR A 485 8.03 -48.21 -1.72
N ALA A 486 8.41 -49.46 -1.44
CA ALA A 486 7.49 -50.51 -1.00
C ALA A 486 6.65 -50.09 0.23
N SER A 487 7.14 -49.15 1.04
CA SER A 487 6.42 -48.53 2.17
C SER A 487 5.33 -47.58 1.75
N ASP A 488 5.38 -46.98 0.56
CA ASP A 488 4.36 -46.07 0.06
C ASP A 488 3.16 -46.89 -0.53
N LEU A 489 3.39 -48.14 -0.93
CA LEU A 489 2.37 -49.06 -1.41
C LEU A 489 1.54 -49.68 -0.27
N LEU A 490 2.01 -49.60 0.97
CA LEU A 490 1.33 -50.14 2.17
C LEU A 490 0.45 -49.12 2.88
N LYS A 491 0.43 -47.88 2.46
CA LYS A 491 -0.52 -46.88 2.96
C LYS A 491 -1.89 -47.14 2.38
N LEU A 492 -2.78 -47.71 3.21
CA LEU A 492 -4.17 -47.97 2.88
C LEU A 492 -4.85 -46.69 2.33
N PRO A 493 -5.45 -46.74 1.12
CA PRO A 493 -6.07 -45.55 0.51
C PRO A 493 -7.32 -45.02 1.22
N VAL A 494 -7.75 -45.66 2.30
CA VAL A 494 -9.02 -45.40 3.01
C VAL A 494 -8.94 -44.16 3.94
N LEU A 495 -7.76 -43.64 4.24
CA LEU A 495 -7.56 -42.48 5.17
C LEU A 495 -6.82 -41.29 4.54
N ASP A 496 -6.51 -41.35 3.27
CA ASP A 496 -5.82 -40.22 2.61
C ASP A 496 -6.90 -39.27 2.03
N ASN A 497 -7.06 -38.12 2.68
CA ASN A 497 -7.88 -37.02 2.17
C ASN A 497 -7.26 -36.53 0.86
N ASN A 498 -7.41 -37.15 -0.25
CA ASN A 498 -6.93 -36.82 -1.61
C ASN A 498 -6.26 -35.44 -1.83
N LEU A 499 -5.65 -34.90 -0.78
CA LEU A 499 -4.99 -33.61 -0.72
C LEU A 499 -3.48 -33.76 -0.54
N SER A 500 -2.72 -33.04 -1.34
CA SER A 500 -1.28 -32.87 -1.16
C SER A 500 -1.04 -31.66 -0.24
N LEU A 501 -0.34 -31.87 0.89
CA LEU A 501 0.10 -30.80 1.77
C LEU A 501 1.57 -30.47 1.49
N ARG A 502 1.91 -29.22 1.31
CA ARG A 502 3.28 -28.73 1.10
C ARG A 502 3.60 -27.53 1.99
N GLN A 503 4.88 -27.38 2.24
CA GLN A 503 5.44 -26.29 3.02
C GLN A 503 6.72 -25.81 2.34
N ASP A 504 6.80 -24.52 2.04
CA ASP A 504 7.95 -23.86 1.44
C ASP A 504 8.29 -22.59 2.22
N VAL A 505 9.59 -22.27 2.29
CA VAL A 505 10.08 -21.02 2.85
C VAL A 505 10.53 -20.12 1.71
N LEU A 506 9.96 -18.93 1.64
CA LEU A 506 10.20 -17.93 0.62
C LEU A 506 10.74 -16.65 1.27
N PHE A 507 11.40 -15.82 0.47
CA PHE A 507 11.82 -14.49 0.90
C PHE A 507 11.18 -13.44 -0.01
N VAL A 508 10.30 -12.62 0.56
CA VAL A 508 9.68 -11.52 -0.19
C VAL A 508 10.70 -10.38 -0.28
N PRO A 509 11.08 -9.94 -1.50
CA PRO A 509 12.05 -8.86 -1.66
C PRO A 509 11.59 -7.58 -0.96
N PRO A 510 12.44 -6.90 -0.16
CA PRO A 510 12.03 -5.74 0.62
C PRO A 510 11.47 -4.59 -0.22
N TYR A 511 12.02 -4.38 -1.42
CA TYR A 511 11.57 -3.33 -2.35
C TYR A 511 10.15 -3.54 -2.93
N GLN A 512 9.56 -4.74 -2.72
CA GLN A 512 8.18 -5.03 -3.10
C GLN A 512 7.20 -4.79 -1.94
N VAL A 513 7.71 -4.59 -0.72
CA VAL A 513 6.91 -4.35 0.48
C VAL A 513 6.86 -2.85 0.76
N GLY A 514 5.66 -2.28 0.69
CA GLY A 514 5.38 -0.91 1.07
C GLY A 514 4.59 -0.84 2.38
N GLU A 515 3.97 0.29 2.64
CA GLU A 515 3.14 0.50 3.83
C GLU A 515 1.83 -0.29 3.77
N ARG A 516 1.27 -0.43 2.56
CA ARG A 516 0.06 -1.21 2.26
C ARG A 516 0.40 -2.27 1.26
N ASN A 517 0.09 -3.51 1.59
CA ASN A 517 0.50 -4.66 0.80
C ASN A 517 -0.67 -5.59 0.53
N GLN A 518 -0.63 -6.20 -0.65
CA GLN A 518 -1.47 -7.32 -1.03
C GLN A 518 -0.60 -8.47 -1.49
N LEU A 519 -0.55 -9.54 -0.70
CA LEU A 519 -0.01 -10.82 -1.12
C LEU A 519 -1.05 -11.51 -2.01
N GLN A 520 -0.64 -11.95 -3.18
CA GLN A 520 -1.48 -12.61 -4.17
C GLN A 520 -0.93 -14.00 -4.43
N LEU A 521 -1.77 -15.01 -4.22
CA LEU A 521 -1.45 -16.43 -4.36
C LEU A 521 -2.39 -17.01 -5.42
N HIS A 522 -1.84 -17.40 -6.55
CA HIS A 522 -2.61 -17.88 -7.70
C HIS A 522 -2.24 -19.30 -8.05
N TYR A 523 -3.17 -20.22 -7.87
CA TYR A 523 -3.04 -21.58 -8.34
C TYR A 523 -3.29 -21.64 -9.85
N TYR A 524 -2.31 -22.12 -10.59
CA TYR A 524 -2.43 -22.42 -12.01
C TYR A 524 -2.41 -23.94 -12.18
N PHE A 525 -3.57 -24.50 -12.48
CA PHE A 525 -3.72 -25.94 -12.68
C PHE A 525 -3.59 -26.27 -14.15
N GLU A 526 -2.68 -27.17 -14.47
CA GLU A 526 -2.58 -27.77 -15.79
C GLU A 526 -2.53 -29.27 -15.61
N LEU A 527 -3.58 -29.93 -16.10
CA LEU A 527 -3.73 -31.39 -16.00
C LEU A 527 -3.08 -32.09 -17.19
N ILE A 528 -2.48 -33.25 -16.94
CA ILE A 528 -2.05 -34.15 -18.00
C ILE A 528 -3.31 -34.85 -18.52
N LYS A 529 -3.65 -34.63 -19.80
CA LYS A 529 -4.79 -35.21 -20.47
C LYS A 529 -4.33 -36.36 -21.34
N GLU A 530 -4.93 -37.52 -21.18
CA GLU A 530 -4.64 -38.72 -21.94
C GLU A 530 -5.92 -39.20 -22.70
N GLY A 531 -5.74 -39.83 -23.87
CA GLY A 531 -6.81 -40.38 -24.67
C GLY A 531 -7.36 -39.43 -25.75
N GLU A 532 -8.31 -39.95 -26.55
CA GLU A 532 -8.91 -39.24 -27.70
C GLU A 532 -9.97 -38.24 -27.27
N CYS A 533 -10.80 -38.58 -26.25
CA CYS A 533 -11.79 -37.68 -25.66
C CYS A 533 -11.24 -37.09 -24.36
N ARG A 534 -10.97 -35.77 -24.38
CA ARG A 534 -10.38 -35.00 -23.27
C ARG A 534 -11.41 -34.19 -22.51
N ASP A 535 -12.63 -34.72 -22.40
CA ASP A 535 -13.84 -34.03 -21.96
C ASP A 535 -14.07 -34.00 -20.45
N THR A 536 -13.26 -34.71 -19.67
CA THR A 536 -13.41 -34.72 -18.21
C THR A 536 -12.61 -33.61 -17.52
N ILE A 537 -13.32 -32.68 -16.87
CA ILE A 537 -12.75 -31.82 -15.86
C ILE A 537 -13.06 -32.45 -14.49
N PRO A 538 -12.07 -32.56 -13.59
CA PRO A 538 -12.38 -32.98 -12.23
C PRO A 538 -13.25 -31.91 -11.53
N ASP A 539 -14.44 -32.26 -11.11
CA ASP A 539 -15.38 -31.37 -10.43
C ASP A 539 -14.93 -30.99 -8.99
N ASN A 540 -13.96 -31.75 -8.47
CA ASN A 540 -13.49 -31.63 -7.09
C ASN A 540 -12.10 -31.00 -6.93
N LEU A 541 -11.69 -30.16 -7.88
CA LEU A 541 -10.45 -29.39 -7.72
C LEU A 541 -10.60 -28.36 -6.63
N GLU A 542 -9.88 -28.56 -5.54
CA GLU A 542 -9.84 -27.66 -4.39
C GLU A 542 -8.39 -27.37 -4.02
N ALA A 543 -8.13 -26.12 -3.59
CA ALA A 543 -6.87 -25.75 -3.02
C ALA A 543 -7.06 -24.71 -1.91
N ALA A 544 -6.11 -24.67 -0.99
CA ALA A 544 -6.15 -23.76 0.12
C ALA A 544 -4.75 -23.36 0.56
N ILE A 545 -4.64 -22.15 1.04
CA ILE A 545 -3.51 -21.70 1.85
C ILE A 545 -3.84 -21.97 3.31
N ASP A 546 -2.91 -22.56 4.03
CA ASP A 546 -3.12 -22.84 5.44
C ASP A 546 -3.10 -21.54 6.26
N PRO A 547 -4.06 -21.32 7.16
CA PRO A 547 -4.07 -20.16 8.05
C PRO A 547 -2.83 -20.02 8.93
N ASP A 548 -2.10 -21.12 9.18
CA ASP A 548 -0.84 -21.15 9.93
C ASP A 548 0.39 -20.76 9.09
N SER A 549 0.23 -20.44 7.82
CA SER A 549 1.28 -19.79 7.02
C SER A 549 1.64 -18.45 7.66
N THR A 550 2.93 -18.06 7.64
CA THR A 550 3.39 -16.86 8.34
C THR A 550 4.21 -15.92 7.48
N LEU A 551 4.13 -14.62 7.80
CA LEU A 551 5.09 -13.58 7.42
C LEU A 551 5.84 -13.13 8.67
N ASP A 552 7.16 -12.95 8.56
CA ASP A 552 8.00 -12.58 9.71
C ASP A 552 8.77 -11.28 9.48
N PHE A 553 8.38 -10.23 10.23
CA PHE A 553 9.04 -8.92 10.22
C PHE A 553 9.95 -8.70 11.44
N SER A 554 10.09 -9.68 12.33
CA SER A 554 10.74 -9.53 13.64
C SER A 554 12.26 -9.30 13.56
N SER A 555 12.88 -9.60 12.43
CA SER A 555 14.31 -9.37 12.21
C SER A 555 14.66 -7.95 11.79
N PHE A 556 13.68 -7.09 11.50
CA PHE A 556 13.89 -5.74 10.99
C PHE A 556 13.76 -4.70 12.10
N PRO A 557 14.84 -3.98 12.44
CA PRO A 557 14.74 -2.87 13.38
C PRO A 557 14.00 -1.68 12.78
N HIS A 558 13.37 -0.89 13.64
CA HIS A 558 12.75 0.38 13.27
C HIS A 558 13.79 1.48 13.15
N TYR A 559 14.04 1.96 11.92
CA TYR A 559 14.98 3.04 11.65
C TYR A 559 14.72 3.65 10.28
N ALA A 560 14.40 4.94 10.22
CA ALA A 560 14.11 5.63 8.98
C ALA A 560 14.71 7.04 8.91
N ALA A 561 14.95 7.47 7.67
CA ALA A 561 15.32 8.85 7.36
C ALA A 561 14.07 9.72 7.25
N LEU A 562 14.08 10.85 7.93
CA LEU A 562 13.05 11.89 7.89
C LEU A 562 13.73 13.25 7.58
N PRO A 563 13.01 14.25 7.07
CA PRO A 563 11.58 14.25 6.77
C PRO A 563 11.24 13.41 5.53
N ASN A 564 10.05 12.77 5.54
CA ASN A 564 9.55 12.01 4.42
C ASN A 564 8.03 12.16 4.32
N LEU A 565 7.57 13.03 3.42
CA LEU A 565 6.15 13.31 3.24
C LEU A 565 5.38 12.14 2.59
N ALA A 566 6.07 11.21 1.92
CA ALA A 566 5.40 10.00 1.43
C ALA A 566 4.90 9.13 2.60
N PHE A 567 5.68 8.95 3.66
CA PHE A 567 5.26 8.22 4.85
C PHE A 567 4.08 8.91 5.55
N PHE A 568 4.11 10.25 5.60
CA PHE A 568 3.00 11.02 6.14
C PHE A 568 1.73 10.86 5.30
N ALA A 569 1.83 11.02 3.98
CA ALA A 569 0.68 10.94 3.08
C ALA A 569 0.08 9.54 3.01
N ASN A 570 0.88 8.48 3.01
CA ASN A 570 0.41 7.10 2.88
C ASN A 570 -0.19 6.54 4.18
N ILE A 571 0.47 6.75 5.31
CA ILE A 571 0.11 6.06 6.56
C ILE A 571 0.15 6.98 7.79
N GLY A 572 0.43 8.28 7.63
CA GLY A 572 0.49 9.23 8.72
C GLY A 572 1.73 9.09 9.64
N PHE A 573 2.77 8.38 9.19
CA PHE A 573 4.00 8.23 9.97
C PHE A 573 4.84 9.53 9.96
N PRO A 574 5.47 9.95 11.08
CA PRO A 574 5.70 9.21 12.33
C PRO A 574 4.57 9.31 13.38
N TYR A 575 3.53 10.11 13.17
CA TYR A 575 2.44 10.35 14.13
C TYR A 575 1.72 9.07 14.53
N THR A 576 1.48 8.17 13.58
CA THR A 576 0.79 6.89 13.75
C THR A 576 1.63 5.80 14.43
N ARG A 577 2.89 6.10 14.79
CA ARG A 577 3.70 5.19 15.60
C ARG A 577 2.99 4.80 16.90
N MET A 578 2.30 5.77 17.52
CA MET A 578 1.37 5.53 18.62
C MET A 578 -0.05 5.52 18.04
N ALA A 579 -0.74 4.38 18.07
CA ALA A 579 -2.05 4.27 17.43
C ALA A 579 -3.11 5.24 17.97
N ASP A 580 -3.00 5.66 19.24
CA ASP A 580 -3.86 6.63 19.91
C ASP A 580 -3.38 8.08 19.75
N LEU A 581 -2.31 8.33 19.01
CA LEU A 581 -1.63 9.62 18.83
C LEU A 581 -1.18 10.27 20.16
N SER A 582 -0.80 9.49 21.15
CA SER A 582 -0.37 10.02 22.47
C SER A 582 0.90 10.88 22.42
N GLU A 583 1.70 10.79 21.35
CA GLU A 583 2.88 11.63 21.12
C GLU A 583 2.69 12.65 19.98
N THR A 584 1.45 13.00 19.63
CA THR A 584 1.11 13.92 18.55
C THR A 584 0.38 15.15 19.07
N ALA A 585 0.79 16.34 18.61
CA ALA A 585 0.09 17.59 18.85
C ALA A 585 -0.24 18.29 17.53
N VAL A 586 -1.47 18.80 17.44
CA VAL A 586 -1.92 19.64 16.32
C VAL A 586 -1.93 21.10 16.76
N ILE A 587 -1.24 21.94 16.02
CA ILE A 587 -1.18 23.39 16.26
C ILE A 587 -2.05 24.08 15.23
N LEU A 588 -3.12 24.72 15.72
CA LEU A 588 -4.06 25.50 14.93
C LEU A 588 -3.91 26.99 15.21
N PRO A 589 -4.38 27.88 14.33
CA PRO A 589 -4.53 29.29 14.63
C PRO A 589 -5.45 29.53 15.85
N ASP A 590 -5.33 30.67 16.52
CA ASP A 590 -6.17 31.01 17.69
C ASP A 590 -7.67 31.00 17.36
N ARG A 591 -8.02 31.35 16.13
CA ARG A 591 -9.38 31.26 15.56
C ARG A 591 -9.32 30.58 14.20
N PRO A 592 -9.35 29.24 14.18
CA PRO A 592 -9.24 28.50 12.93
C PRO A 592 -10.48 28.69 12.04
N ASP A 593 -10.26 28.83 10.73
CA ASP A 593 -11.28 28.84 9.69
C ASP A 593 -11.94 27.46 9.53
N VAL A 594 -13.15 27.40 8.97
CA VAL A 594 -13.87 26.14 8.74
C VAL A 594 -13.09 25.15 7.87
N HIS A 595 -12.30 25.63 6.90
CA HIS A 595 -11.45 24.78 6.06
C HIS A 595 -10.22 24.26 6.81
N GLU A 596 -9.68 25.06 7.74
CA GLU A 596 -8.58 24.62 8.62
C GLU A 596 -9.06 23.53 9.59
N ILE A 597 -10.27 23.70 10.14
CA ILE A 597 -10.91 22.67 10.96
C ILE A 597 -11.23 21.42 10.12
N SER A 598 -11.76 21.59 8.91
CA SER A 598 -12.03 20.47 7.99
C SER A 598 -10.75 19.68 7.66
N SER A 599 -9.65 20.39 7.41
CA SER A 599 -8.33 19.77 7.17
C SER A 599 -7.80 19.02 8.40
N TYR A 600 -8.00 19.57 9.58
CA TYR A 600 -7.68 18.89 10.84
C TYR A 600 -8.51 17.60 10.99
N LEU A 601 -9.84 17.65 10.81
CA LEU A 601 -10.71 16.47 10.93
C LEU A 601 -10.38 15.42 9.86
N MET A 602 -10.07 15.85 8.65
CA MET A 602 -9.62 14.96 7.57
C MET A 602 -8.33 14.22 7.96
N LEU A 603 -7.33 14.92 8.54
CA LEU A 603 -6.11 14.28 9.03
C LEU A 603 -6.40 13.29 10.15
N MET A 604 -7.24 13.64 11.12
CA MET A 604 -7.62 12.71 12.18
C MET A 604 -8.31 11.46 11.61
N GLY A 605 -9.18 11.64 10.61
CA GLY A 605 -9.79 10.53 9.89
C GLY A 605 -8.78 9.62 9.21
N ARG A 606 -7.77 10.19 8.54
CA ARG A 606 -6.69 9.41 7.92
C ARG A 606 -5.82 8.68 8.94
N MET A 607 -5.52 9.31 10.08
CA MET A 607 -4.75 8.64 11.15
C MET A 607 -5.55 7.45 11.72
N GLY A 608 -6.87 7.63 11.93
CA GLY A 608 -7.77 6.55 12.34
C GLY A 608 -7.84 5.42 11.30
N GLU A 609 -7.87 5.77 10.00
CA GLU A 609 -7.82 4.79 8.90
C GLU A 609 -6.48 4.05 8.88
N ALA A 610 -5.37 4.76 9.03
CA ALA A 610 -4.03 4.18 8.98
C ALA A 610 -3.78 3.21 10.14
N THR A 611 -4.23 3.54 11.35
CA THR A 611 -4.01 2.74 12.56
C THR A 611 -5.09 1.69 12.81
N GLY A 612 -6.32 1.91 12.31
CA GLY A 612 -7.50 1.12 12.69
C GLY A 612 -7.92 1.35 14.15
N TYR A 613 -7.52 2.48 14.75
CA TYR A 613 -7.81 2.85 16.13
C TYR A 613 -8.17 4.33 16.23
N PRO A 614 -9.14 4.74 17.09
CA PRO A 614 -9.47 6.15 17.28
C PRO A 614 -8.32 6.92 17.94
N VAL A 615 -8.11 8.17 17.50
CA VAL A 615 -7.01 9.04 17.97
C VAL A 615 -7.34 9.70 19.32
N LEU A 616 -7.36 8.94 20.38
CA LEU A 616 -7.91 9.33 21.68
C LEU A 616 -7.06 10.36 22.44
N ARG A 617 -5.74 10.41 22.20
CA ARG A 617 -4.76 11.10 23.09
C ARG A 617 -4.01 12.27 22.47
N HIS A 618 -4.26 12.56 21.18
CA HIS A 618 -3.62 13.71 20.57
C HIS A 618 -3.94 15.04 21.31
N GLN A 619 -3.04 16.00 21.22
CA GLN A 619 -3.25 17.33 21.78
C GLN A 619 -3.66 18.32 20.68
N VAL A 620 -4.49 19.29 21.00
CA VAL A 620 -4.81 20.41 20.11
C VAL A 620 -4.51 21.70 20.85
N VAL A 621 -3.58 22.52 20.30
CA VAL A 621 -3.06 23.70 20.97
C VAL A 621 -2.88 24.86 20.00
N THR A 622 -2.66 26.07 20.52
CA THR A 622 -2.26 27.24 19.71
C THR A 622 -0.74 27.34 19.58
N ALA A 623 -0.28 28.21 18.68
CA ALA A 623 1.14 28.51 18.52
C ALA A 623 1.76 29.09 19.79
N ALA A 624 0.98 29.83 20.60
CA ALA A 624 1.45 30.38 21.89
C ALA A 624 1.74 29.29 22.92
N GLN A 625 1.08 28.14 22.83
CA GLN A 625 1.22 27.01 23.75
C GLN A 625 2.25 25.97 23.27
N LYS A 626 3.01 26.21 22.20
CA LYS A 626 3.94 25.24 21.58
C LYS A 626 4.93 24.59 22.54
N GLU A 627 5.37 25.31 23.57
CA GLU A 627 6.33 24.82 24.55
C GLU A 627 5.76 23.68 25.42
N THR A 628 4.42 23.64 25.63
CA THR A 628 3.75 22.58 26.39
C THR A 628 3.76 21.23 25.65
N VAL A 629 3.99 21.27 24.36
CA VAL A 629 4.03 20.10 23.46
C VAL A 629 5.40 19.92 22.80
N SER A 630 6.48 20.40 23.43
CA SER A 630 7.84 20.38 22.88
C SER A 630 8.34 18.98 22.55
N ASN A 631 7.94 17.95 23.30
CA ASN A 631 8.35 16.54 23.08
C ASN A 631 7.41 15.76 22.15
N TYR A 632 6.47 16.43 21.48
CA TYR A 632 5.52 15.81 20.57
C TYR A 632 5.96 15.97 19.11
N ASP A 633 5.50 15.06 18.25
CA ASP A 633 5.49 15.27 16.82
C ASP A 633 4.37 16.25 16.47
N LEU A 634 4.65 17.28 15.66
CA LEU A 634 3.79 18.44 15.47
C LEU A 634 3.12 18.43 14.09
N ILE A 635 1.80 18.57 14.04
CA ILE A 635 1.05 18.85 12.82
C ILE A 635 0.59 20.31 12.94
N ILE A 636 1.02 21.16 12.01
CA ILE A 636 0.69 22.58 12.00
C ILE A 636 -0.24 22.83 10.82
N ILE A 637 -1.32 23.54 11.05
CA ILE A 637 -2.28 23.91 10.01
C ILE A 637 -2.45 25.43 10.05
N GLY A 638 -2.44 26.05 8.87
CA GLY A 638 -2.67 27.48 8.78
C GLY A 638 -2.82 27.97 7.37
N SER A 639 -3.48 29.11 7.21
CA SER A 639 -3.69 29.77 5.93
C SER A 639 -3.29 31.25 5.98
N GLY A 640 -2.81 31.78 4.86
CA GLY A 640 -2.38 33.19 4.77
C GLY A 640 -1.32 33.54 5.81
N GLN A 641 -1.65 34.49 6.72
CA GLN A 641 -0.77 34.96 7.81
C GLN A 641 -1.31 34.60 9.21
N ASN A 642 -2.29 33.72 9.30
CA ASN A 642 -2.93 33.39 10.58
C ASN A 642 -2.12 32.44 11.46
N GLN A 643 -1.05 31.81 10.94
CA GLN A 643 -0.19 30.90 11.69
C GLN A 643 1.19 31.51 11.94
N SER A 644 1.42 31.99 13.16
CA SER A 644 2.66 32.67 13.55
C SER A 644 3.92 31.81 13.47
N LEU A 645 3.81 30.49 13.45
CA LEU A 645 4.96 29.58 13.32
C LEU A 645 5.61 29.62 11.92
N MET A 646 4.92 30.15 10.92
CA MET A 646 5.52 30.41 9.61
C MET A 646 6.68 31.41 9.74
N ASP A 647 6.45 32.52 10.46
CA ASP A 647 7.48 33.56 10.67
C ASP A 647 8.47 33.16 11.79
N THR A 648 7.98 32.52 12.86
CA THR A 648 8.83 32.13 14.00
C THR A 648 9.94 31.16 13.62
N TRP A 649 9.63 30.21 12.69
CA TRP A 649 10.59 29.20 12.21
C TRP A 649 10.96 29.40 10.73
N ALA A 650 10.98 30.66 10.29
CA ALA A 650 11.24 31.03 8.90
C ALA A 650 12.58 30.53 8.36
N ASP A 651 13.59 30.42 9.22
CA ASP A 651 14.91 29.87 8.89
C ASP A 651 14.97 28.36 8.73
N LYS A 652 13.91 27.64 9.11
CA LYS A 652 13.81 26.17 9.08
C LYS A 652 12.94 25.66 7.94
N TRP A 653 11.84 26.36 7.65
CA TRP A 653 10.89 25.92 6.62
C TRP A 653 11.50 25.91 5.21
N PRO A 654 11.17 24.91 4.36
CA PRO A 654 11.55 24.88 2.95
C PRO A 654 11.07 26.11 2.15
N MET A 655 9.90 26.63 2.50
CA MET A 655 9.32 27.83 1.93
C MET A 655 8.85 28.78 3.04
N VAL A 656 9.07 30.07 2.87
CA VAL A 656 8.59 31.12 3.78
C VAL A 656 7.85 32.16 3.00
N GLN A 657 6.74 32.62 3.54
CA GLN A 657 6.02 33.82 3.07
C GLN A 657 6.07 34.88 4.15
N SER A 658 6.86 35.91 3.93
CA SER A 658 6.99 37.05 4.86
C SER A 658 6.82 38.34 4.10
N LYS A 659 5.96 39.24 4.60
CA LYS A 659 5.72 40.61 4.05
C LYS A 659 5.39 40.64 2.54
N GLY A 660 4.69 39.63 2.04
CA GLY A 660 4.32 39.53 0.62
C GLY A 660 5.41 38.97 -0.31
N GLU A 661 6.61 38.72 0.18
CA GLU A 661 7.67 38.04 -0.54
C GLU A 661 7.69 36.55 -0.19
N ARG A 662 7.87 35.72 -1.22
CA ARG A 662 8.02 34.25 -1.10
C ARG A 662 9.48 33.92 -1.30
N ARG A 663 10.04 33.16 -0.37
CA ARG A 663 11.39 32.61 -0.47
C ARG A 663 11.33 31.10 -0.37
N VAL A 664 11.82 30.42 -1.38
CA VAL A 664 12.06 28.98 -1.34
C VAL A 664 13.53 28.77 -1.06
N ARG A 665 13.83 27.94 -0.07
CA ARG A 665 15.20 27.56 0.27
C ARG A 665 15.78 26.74 -0.87
N GLN A 666 16.94 27.14 -1.37
CA GLN A 666 17.63 26.30 -2.36
C GLN A 666 18.31 25.12 -1.64
N PRO A 667 18.26 23.91 -2.22
CA PRO A 667 19.02 22.79 -1.70
C PRO A 667 20.49 23.18 -1.58
N ASP A 668 21.08 23.03 -0.40
CA ASP A 668 22.50 23.32 -0.22
C ASP A 668 23.33 22.18 -0.81
N VAL A 669 23.63 22.28 -2.10
CA VAL A 669 24.40 21.30 -2.86
C VAL A 669 25.80 21.09 -2.24
N PHE A 670 26.33 22.09 -1.51
CA PHE A 670 27.63 22.03 -0.88
C PHE A 670 27.64 21.38 0.53
N ARG A 671 26.47 21.29 1.20
CA ARG A 671 26.34 20.56 2.48
C ARG A 671 26.20 19.06 2.34
N ARG A 672 25.93 18.54 1.14
CA ARG A 672 26.05 17.08 0.90
C ARG A 672 27.53 16.76 1.06
N PRO A 673 27.95 16.00 2.09
CA PRO A 673 29.35 15.71 2.24
C PRO A 673 29.83 15.05 0.96
N LEU A 674 30.85 15.61 0.32
CA LEU A 674 31.51 15.10 -0.90
C LEU A 674 31.92 13.62 -0.80
N PHE A 675 31.78 13.02 0.35
CA PHE A 675 32.25 11.71 0.76
C PHE A 675 31.11 10.75 1.13
N ARG A 676 29.82 11.15 1.01
CA ARG A 676 28.70 10.27 1.26
C ARG A 676 28.22 9.68 -0.05
N TRP A 677 28.53 8.43 -0.27
CA TRP A 677 27.94 7.62 -1.33
C TRP A 677 26.56 7.18 -0.82
N GLU A 678 25.51 7.85 -1.28
CA GLU A 678 24.15 7.39 -1.01
C GLU A 678 23.93 6.15 -1.87
N GLU A 679 24.06 4.97 -1.26
CA GLU A 679 23.41 3.78 -1.75
C GLU A 679 21.91 4.09 -1.65
N THR A 680 21.26 4.26 -2.79
CA THR A 680 19.80 4.48 -2.88
C THR A 680 19.13 3.23 -2.35
N ASP A 681 18.92 3.18 -1.06
CA ASP A 681 17.96 2.29 -0.44
C ASP A 681 16.59 2.81 -0.88
N VAL A 682 15.94 2.08 -1.79
CA VAL A 682 14.72 2.49 -2.51
C VAL A 682 13.57 2.83 -1.54
N GLN A 683 13.66 2.38 -0.28
CA GLN A 683 12.68 2.63 0.76
C GLN A 683 12.97 3.86 1.65
N THR A 684 14.21 4.32 1.74
CA THR A 684 14.60 5.33 2.75
C THR A 684 15.01 6.68 2.17
N ALA A 685 15.32 6.76 0.89
CA ALA A 685 15.75 8.01 0.26
C ALA A 685 14.67 8.55 -0.69
N PRO A 686 14.01 9.67 -0.38
CA PRO A 686 13.21 10.38 -1.36
C PRO A 686 14.10 10.78 -2.54
N ARG A 687 13.70 10.47 -3.76
CA ARG A 687 14.46 10.82 -4.97
C ARG A 687 14.59 12.34 -5.08
N PRO A 688 15.78 12.92 -5.13
CA PRO A 688 15.97 14.37 -5.00
C PRO A 688 15.68 15.22 -6.23
N ASN A 689 14.94 14.73 -7.22
CA ASN A 689 14.88 15.35 -8.56
C ASN A 689 13.51 15.94 -8.94
N GLY A 690 12.70 16.38 -7.97
CA GLY A 690 11.51 17.17 -8.26
C GLY A 690 11.92 18.63 -8.57
N VAL A 691 11.54 19.16 -9.71
CA VAL A 691 11.65 20.60 -10.01
C VAL A 691 10.31 21.24 -9.63
N ILE A 692 10.33 22.09 -8.60
CA ILE A 692 9.14 22.88 -8.24
C ILE A 692 9.13 24.13 -9.12
N ASN A 693 8.13 24.24 -9.99
CA ASN A 693 7.88 25.43 -10.80
C ASN A 693 6.88 26.34 -10.08
N LEU A 694 7.38 27.30 -9.30
CA LEU A 694 6.55 28.33 -8.71
C LEU A 694 6.31 29.43 -9.76
N ARG A 695 5.09 29.55 -10.26
CA ARG A 695 4.68 30.68 -11.09
C ARG A 695 4.43 31.88 -10.19
N GLY A 696 5.12 33.02 -10.46
CA GLY A 696 4.91 34.25 -9.72
C GLY A 696 3.45 34.71 -9.80
N GLY A 697 2.85 35.02 -8.64
CA GLY A 697 1.48 35.53 -8.53
C GLY A 697 0.36 34.52 -8.35
N SER A 698 0.61 33.19 -8.46
CA SER A 698 -0.40 32.17 -8.14
C SER A 698 -0.53 31.93 -6.62
N ASN A 699 -1.75 31.58 -6.17
CA ASN A 699 -1.95 31.05 -4.82
C ASN A 699 -1.18 29.74 -4.67
N ILE A 700 -0.52 29.57 -3.52
CA ILE A 700 0.23 28.36 -3.19
C ILE A 700 -0.53 27.56 -2.15
N THR A 701 -0.59 26.27 -2.36
CA THR A 701 -0.96 25.26 -1.39
C THR A 701 0.21 24.30 -1.23
N ALA A 702 0.72 24.13 -0.02
CA ALA A 702 1.95 23.41 0.22
C ALA A 702 1.86 22.51 1.46
N LEU A 703 2.61 21.40 1.41
CA LEU A 703 2.90 20.54 2.53
C LEU A 703 4.41 20.57 2.77
N MET A 704 4.82 20.90 3.99
CA MET A 704 6.23 21.02 4.36
C MET A 704 6.52 20.17 5.58
N SER A 705 7.71 19.58 5.64
CA SER A 705 8.16 18.77 6.78
C SER A 705 9.58 19.10 7.16
N ILE A 706 9.82 19.23 8.46
CA ILE A 706 11.14 19.53 9.05
C ILE A 706 11.36 18.72 10.32
N GLU A 707 12.59 18.63 10.80
CA GLU A 707 12.85 18.25 12.19
C GLU A 707 12.30 19.35 13.11
N SER A 708 11.59 18.97 14.17
CA SER A 708 10.99 19.92 15.10
C SER A 708 12.06 20.84 15.73
N PRO A 709 11.90 22.17 15.64
CA PRO A 709 12.81 23.09 16.30
C PRO A 709 12.78 23.02 17.84
N LEU A 710 11.74 22.38 18.40
CA LEU A 710 11.54 22.26 19.85
C LEU A 710 12.26 21.06 20.45
N SER A 711 12.38 19.97 19.69
CA SER A 711 13.01 18.74 20.19
C SER A 711 13.60 17.94 19.03
N SER A 712 14.82 17.49 19.19
CA SER A 712 15.49 16.65 18.18
C SER A 712 14.79 15.30 18.00
N LYS A 713 14.86 14.73 16.78
CA LYS A 713 14.22 13.47 16.37
C LYS A 713 12.69 13.49 16.43
N ARG A 714 12.06 14.66 16.57
CA ARG A 714 10.64 14.89 16.42
C ARG A 714 10.38 15.58 15.09
N THR A 715 9.23 15.32 14.50
CA THR A 715 8.84 15.84 13.19
C THR A 715 7.83 16.96 13.33
N ALA A 716 7.97 18.00 12.52
CA ALA A 716 6.94 19.02 12.33
C ALA A 716 6.50 19.03 10.86
N VAL A 717 5.19 18.82 10.62
CA VAL A 717 4.57 18.91 9.30
C VAL A 717 3.64 20.11 9.27
N PHE A 718 3.76 20.95 8.24
CA PHE A 718 2.94 22.13 8.05
C PHE A 718 2.08 22.02 6.78
N LEU A 719 0.75 22.05 6.96
CA LEU A 719 -0.24 22.21 5.92
C LEU A 719 -0.51 23.69 5.75
N TYR A 720 -0.09 24.25 4.63
CA TYR A 720 -0.19 25.68 4.34
C TYR A 720 -0.95 25.93 3.05
N ALA A 721 -1.79 26.97 3.04
CA ALA A 721 -2.35 27.53 1.82
C ALA A 721 -2.47 29.05 1.94
N ASP A 722 -2.37 29.77 0.83
CA ASP A 722 -2.59 31.22 0.81
C ASP A 722 -4.04 31.60 1.17
N LYS A 723 -5.00 30.74 0.76
CA LYS A 723 -6.42 30.86 1.10
C LYS A 723 -6.86 29.61 1.86
N ALA A 724 -7.65 29.76 2.91
CA ALA A 724 -8.12 28.63 3.72
C ALA A 724 -8.82 27.55 2.89
N ALA A 725 -9.64 27.96 1.92
CA ALA A 725 -10.36 27.03 1.03
C ALA A 725 -9.42 26.14 0.17
N ASP A 726 -8.20 26.60 -0.14
CA ASP A 726 -7.25 25.83 -0.93
C ASP A 726 -6.62 24.67 -0.12
N LEU A 727 -6.73 24.66 1.22
CA LEU A 727 -6.33 23.52 2.06
C LEU A 727 -7.06 22.23 1.68
N ASP A 728 -8.28 22.32 1.16
CA ASP A 728 -9.06 21.16 0.70
C ASP A 728 -8.35 20.40 -0.43
N LYS A 729 -7.47 21.07 -1.21
CA LYS A 729 -6.65 20.43 -2.26
C LYS A 729 -5.69 19.39 -1.69
N ILE A 730 -5.10 19.65 -0.52
CA ILE A 730 -4.23 18.68 0.18
C ILE A 730 -5.02 17.43 0.51
N GLY A 731 -6.21 17.60 1.08
CA GLY A 731 -7.10 16.50 1.40
C GLY A 731 -7.56 15.71 0.16
N ALA A 732 -7.93 16.42 -0.91
CA ALA A 732 -8.30 15.80 -2.18
C ALA A 732 -7.16 14.96 -2.78
N THR A 733 -5.94 15.51 -2.82
CA THR A 733 -4.75 14.79 -3.29
C THR A 733 -4.46 13.56 -2.44
N MET A 734 -4.54 13.68 -1.11
CA MET A 734 -4.30 12.53 -0.21
C MET A 734 -5.36 11.42 -0.33
N ARG A 735 -6.55 11.72 -0.83
CA ARG A 735 -7.60 10.72 -1.15
C ARG A 735 -7.44 10.11 -2.53
N ASN A 736 -6.73 10.78 -3.43
CA ASN A 736 -6.55 10.34 -4.81
C ASN A 736 -5.35 9.41 -4.93
N THR A 737 -5.59 8.14 -5.22
CA THR A 737 -4.55 7.11 -5.36
C THR A 737 -3.57 7.35 -6.51
N GLU A 738 -3.93 8.16 -7.51
CA GLU A 738 -3.04 8.54 -8.62
C GLU A 738 -2.11 9.70 -8.24
N LEU A 739 -2.54 10.57 -7.34
CA LEU A 739 -1.78 11.75 -6.92
C LEU A 739 -0.93 11.52 -5.66
N VAL A 740 -1.38 10.66 -4.73
CA VAL A 740 -0.61 10.35 -3.50
C VAL A 740 0.84 9.95 -3.77
N PRO A 741 1.18 9.16 -4.80
CA PRO A 741 2.58 8.83 -5.10
C PRO A 741 3.45 10.03 -5.49
N GLN A 742 2.84 11.18 -5.84
CA GLN A 742 3.56 12.43 -6.12
C GLN A 742 3.91 13.20 -4.84
N VAL A 743 3.34 12.82 -3.68
CA VAL A 743 3.67 13.42 -2.39
C VAL A 743 4.93 12.76 -1.84
N GLN A 744 6.08 13.41 -2.02
CA GLN A 744 7.40 12.90 -1.63
C GLN A 744 8.28 14.04 -1.09
N GLY A 745 9.47 13.68 -0.57
CA GLY A 745 10.43 14.66 -0.09
C GLY A 745 10.03 15.34 1.22
N ASP A 746 10.42 16.59 1.39
CA ASP A 746 10.12 17.43 2.55
C ASP A 746 9.29 18.67 2.20
N PHE A 747 9.09 18.91 0.90
CA PHE A 747 8.32 20.03 0.38
C PHE A 747 7.49 19.61 -0.83
N VAL A 748 6.18 19.80 -0.76
CA VAL A 748 5.23 19.49 -1.83
C VAL A 748 4.36 20.71 -2.09
N VAL A 749 4.19 21.06 -3.35
CA VAL A 749 3.25 22.10 -3.80
C VAL A 749 2.14 21.43 -4.58
N PHE A 750 0.90 21.77 -4.26
CA PHE A 750 -0.30 21.20 -4.86
C PHE A 750 -0.88 22.16 -5.90
N GLU A 751 -1.15 21.63 -7.07
CA GLU A 751 -1.94 22.24 -8.12
C GLU A 751 -3.30 21.51 -8.22
N ASP A 752 -4.21 21.97 -9.07
CA ASP A 752 -5.55 21.36 -9.15
C ASP A 752 -5.53 19.89 -9.61
N THR A 753 -4.56 19.51 -10.46
CA THR A 753 -4.48 18.18 -11.07
C THR A 753 -3.13 17.48 -10.88
N SER A 754 -2.18 18.12 -10.19
CA SER A 754 -0.82 17.59 -9.99
C SER A 754 -0.24 18.03 -8.66
N ALA A 755 0.81 17.33 -8.22
CA ALA A 755 1.62 17.73 -7.09
C ALA A 755 3.11 17.69 -7.50
N SER A 756 3.85 18.73 -7.12
CA SER A 756 5.29 18.83 -7.37
C SER A 756 6.05 18.77 -6.05
N TYR A 757 7.13 18.00 -5.98
CA TYR A 757 7.87 17.80 -4.74
C TYR A 757 9.36 18.11 -4.86
N ALA A 758 9.99 18.41 -3.73
CA ALA A 758 11.43 18.57 -3.60
C ALA A 758 11.91 18.05 -2.24
N LEU A 759 13.23 17.82 -2.15
CA LEU A 759 13.95 17.62 -0.89
C LEU A 759 14.91 18.80 -0.71
N VAL A 760 14.61 19.69 0.21
CA VAL A 760 15.31 20.98 0.41
C VAL A 760 16.08 21.00 1.73
N GLY A 761 15.50 20.45 2.80
CA GLY A 761 16.04 20.49 4.15
C GLY A 761 17.05 19.39 4.46
N ASP A 762 17.52 19.41 5.71
CA ASP A 762 18.45 18.41 6.23
C ASP A 762 17.70 17.14 6.61
N THR A 763 18.30 15.97 6.32
CA THR A 763 17.77 14.66 6.70
C THR A 763 18.22 14.32 8.12
N TYR A 764 17.30 13.84 8.93
CA TYR A 764 17.57 13.28 10.26
C TYR A 764 16.99 11.86 10.37
N TYR A 765 17.44 11.11 11.36
CA TYR A 765 17.06 9.70 11.51
C TYR A 765 16.30 9.47 12.81
N VAL A 766 15.22 8.68 12.72
CA VAL A 766 14.42 8.25 13.87
C VAL A 766 14.50 6.74 14.03
N GLY A 767 14.30 6.24 15.27
CA GLY A 767 14.43 4.84 15.59
C GLY A 767 15.85 4.46 16.05
N ASN A 768 16.08 3.15 16.25
CA ASN A 768 17.34 2.64 16.77
C ASN A 768 17.83 1.45 15.97
N LEU A 769 19.11 1.48 15.55
CA LEU A 769 19.77 0.32 14.98
C LEU A 769 20.63 -0.37 16.02
N PRO A 770 20.76 -1.71 16.00
CA PRO A 770 21.81 -2.42 16.71
C PRO A 770 23.18 -1.82 16.33
N TRP A 771 24.07 -1.67 17.31
CA TRP A 771 25.35 -0.95 17.11
C TRP A 771 26.20 -1.53 15.98
N ASN A 772 26.21 -2.87 15.82
CA ASN A 772 26.93 -3.56 14.75
C ASN A 772 26.35 -3.27 13.36
N VAL A 773 25.02 -3.24 13.23
CA VAL A 773 24.32 -2.88 11.98
C VAL A 773 24.56 -1.41 11.65
N HIS A 774 24.45 -0.52 12.65
CA HIS A 774 24.72 0.90 12.49
C HIS A 774 26.14 1.18 12.02
N LEU A 775 27.14 0.47 12.60
CA LEU A 775 28.54 0.60 12.21
C LEU A 775 28.76 0.16 10.75
N LEU A 776 28.22 -1.01 10.39
CA LEU A 776 28.35 -1.53 9.01
C LEU A 776 27.66 -0.63 8.00
N TRP A 777 26.46 -0.14 8.33
CA TRP A 777 25.71 0.81 7.49
C TRP A 777 26.46 2.14 7.36
N PHE A 778 27.00 2.69 8.45
CA PHE A 778 27.81 3.90 8.41
C PHE A 778 29.02 3.75 7.47
N PHE A 779 29.78 2.67 7.59
CA PHE A 779 30.92 2.43 6.72
C PHE A 779 30.53 2.18 5.26
N SER A 780 29.39 1.51 5.01
CA SER A 780 28.88 1.34 3.65
C SER A 780 28.60 2.69 2.97
N ASN A 781 28.08 3.65 3.73
CA ASN A 781 27.77 4.99 3.23
C ASN A 781 28.99 5.94 3.14
N HIS A 782 30.17 5.52 3.69
CA HIS A 782 31.39 6.33 3.71
C HIS A 782 32.59 5.54 3.16
N PRO A 783 32.61 5.16 1.87
CA PRO A 783 33.68 4.31 1.31
C PRO A 783 35.07 4.95 1.38
N ILE A 784 35.16 6.28 1.36
CA ILE A 784 36.46 6.97 1.52
C ILE A 784 37.02 6.78 2.92
N ILE A 785 36.17 6.78 3.96
CA ILE A 785 36.64 6.50 5.33
C ILE A 785 37.18 5.08 5.43
N ILE A 786 36.51 4.10 4.78
CA ILE A 786 37.04 2.72 4.69
C ILE A 786 38.40 2.72 3.98
N GLY A 787 38.50 3.41 2.85
CA GLY A 787 39.79 3.50 2.11
C GLY A 787 40.93 4.06 2.96
N LEU A 788 40.66 5.15 3.68
CA LEU A 788 41.62 5.75 4.59
C LEU A 788 41.99 4.83 5.77
N MET A 789 41.00 4.12 6.34
CA MET A 789 41.25 3.14 7.42
C MET A 789 42.10 1.96 6.92
N VAL A 790 41.80 1.42 5.74
CA VAL A 790 42.60 0.34 5.15
C VAL A 790 44.03 0.80 4.90
N LEU A 791 44.20 2.01 4.38
CA LEU A 791 45.55 2.61 4.18
C LEU A 791 46.31 2.75 5.52
N LEU A 792 45.65 3.26 6.54
CA LEU A 792 46.22 3.42 7.88
C LEU A 792 46.60 2.08 8.49
N ILE A 793 45.71 1.08 8.43
CA ILE A 793 46.00 -0.29 8.94
C ILE A 793 47.16 -0.91 8.17
N SER A 794 47.20 -0.76 6.84
CA SER A 794 48.31 -1.25 6.01
C SER A 794 49.66 -0.62 6.39
N LEU A 795 49.67 0.69 6.65
CA LEU A 795 50.86 1.43 7.11
C LEU A 795 51.33 0.94 8.49
N LEU A 796 50.37 0.72 9.43
CA LEU A 796 50.66 0.19 10.76
C LEU A 796 51.24 -1.23 10.69
N LEU A 797 50.67 -2.10 9.86
CA LEU A 797 51.16 -3.45 9.65
C LEU A 797 52.56 -3.45 9.00
N ALA A 798 52.77 -2.58 8.01
CA ALA A 798 54.06 -2.42 7.38
C ALA A 798 55.15 -1.96 8.38
N THR A 799 54.81 -0.96 9.21
CA THR A 799 55.75 -0.46 10.27
C THR A 799 55.98 -1.51 11.34
N PHE A 800 54.97 -2.28 11.74
CA PHE A 800 55.11 -3.39 12.66
C PHE A 800 56.00 -4.50 12.06
N ALA A 801 55.71 -4.93 10.85
CA ALA A 801 56.53 -5.93 10.14
C ALA A 801 57.98 -5.46 9.98
N TYR A 802 58.22 -4.20 9.59
CA TYR A 802 59.54 -3.61 9.53
C TYR A 802 60.27 -3.67 10.88
N ARG A 803 59.60 -3.29 11.99
CA ARG A 803 60.19 -3.38 13.33
C ARG A 803 60.53 -4.80 13.75
N VAL A 804 59.63 -5.77 13.46
CA VAL A 804 59.87 -7.19 13.75
C VAL A 804 61.06 -7.72 12.95
N LEU A 805 61.10 -7.47 11.62
CA LEU A 805 62.19 -7.89 10.75
C LEU A 805 63.53 -7.28 11.19
N ARG A 806 63.54 -5.98 11.55
CA ARG A 806 64.71 -5.32 12.06
C ARG A 806 65.24 -5.95 13.36
N ARG A 807 64.35 -6.35 14.28
CA ARG A 807 64.69 -7.06 15.52
C ARG A 807 65.27 -8.46 15.23
N VAL A 808 64.63 -9.18 14.32
CA VAL A 808 65.13 -10.52 13.88
C VAL A 808 66.51 -10.42 13.20
N ALA A 809 66.66 -9.43 12.33
CA ALA A 809 67.96 -9.19 11.66
C ALA A 809 69.08 -8.83 12.70
N ALA A 810 68.77 -7.95 13.66
CA ALA A 810 69.70 -7.60 14.72
C ALA A 810 70.07 -8.80 15.58
N LYS A 811 69.16 -9.69 15.94
CA LYS A 811 69.45 -10.92 16.69
C LYS A 811 70.32 -11.89 15.86
N ARG A 812 70.04 -12.03 14.53
CA ARG A 812 70.93 -12.89 13.67
C ARG A 812 72.33 -12.35 13.50
N LEU A 813 72.47 -11.03 13.42
CA LEU A 813 73.84 -10.41 13.35
C LEU A 813 74.63 -10.51 14.70
N ALA A 814 73.89 -10.46 15.81
CA ALA A 814 74.46 -10.63 17.14
C ALA A 814 74.93 -12.09 17.41
N ASN A 815 74.28 -13.11 16.83
CA ASN A 815 74.64 -14.52 16.95
C ASN A 815 75.73 -14.93 15.96
N LYS A 816 76.17 -14.08 15.04
CA LYS A 816 77.31 -14.30 14.13
C LYS A 816 78.64 -13.65 14.61
N ARG A 817 78.62 -12.96 15.73
CA ARG A 817 79.81 -12.53 16.47
C ARG A 817 79.95 -13.44 17.69
#